data_3c4cb0c68f5dc49a893216e26956a63c
#
_entry.id   3c4cb0c68f5dc49a893216e26956a63c
#
_cell.length_a   1.000
_cell.length_b   1.000
_cell.length_c   1.000
_cell.angle_alpha   90.00
_cell.angle_beta   90.00
_cell.angle_gamma   90.00
#
_symmetry.space_group_name_H-M   'P 1'
#
loop_
_entity.id
_entity.type
_entity.pdbx_description
1 polymer ?
#
loop_
_entity_poly.entity_id
_entity_poly.type
_entity_poly.pdbx_seq_one_letter_code
_entity_poly.pdbx_strand_id
1 'polypeptide(L)'
;MPATNTTKRKQARDTAVQGTNDSSVVSKVSAAAQGYFQDAFIQHFVCKVCRRAPLINRGYYVRWRAVDYCVKSFLQATVKCPKRQILSLGAGFDSLFFRLHEEGALVEHTVVYEVDFPDVAQRKAALISDNLTLAGKLGSRSTSAIGPVVVSSAQYRLLGVDVREEAQVEEALAGAGLDWAAPTLLLSEVVLTYMETHWSDSVIGWAANHFPQSLFVMYEQIRPWDPFGQVMQDHFLKLNSTLHALQKYSDGWEQCVCLDMNEFYLSLVPEDERHRVESLEPFDEYEEWYQKCSHYFVLTASRGHLTPQALLPTPPVSLVPWAGLSRAPVALSVRTTPGEACVEGLGMAAISLGPGWVLLTGGAGKGSRAMAPKCLVRGQTGWRTACVLSSTDWGIRRYHTLTAHPLGGAVVYGGRSSPLNPIGSLLRVTFDPCDRVEEEDTLKVCVKEMACTGDPPEPRWRHIATVVSHKGKDFLFVFGGKNHSTVLGDGHFLCLDQQHWTEVLVEGTAPEARHSHTACPYQGGLALFGGLGSGGVPLGDTQLLKPTAGGFCWDRLEVHPPLIPRYGHAAHVIGDRLVVVGGVWLYSGGVPGIAVIDLTSGSSLEFCLDTTSVPWPLMLHSFCSELLEPEGTAVLLIGGGGNCFSFGTHLNPRPVTVDLSAVLG
;
A
#
# COMPACT_ATOMS: atom_id res chain seq x y z
N MET A 1 -2.31 44.57 15.55
CA MET A 1 -1.94 44.05 14.22
C MET A 1 -1.61 42.53 14.17
N PRO A 2 -1.47 41.74 15.26
CA PRO A 2 -1.31 40.26 15.18
C PRO A 2 -2.63 39.54 14.83
N ALA A 3 -3.79 40.05 15.23
CA ALA A 3 -5.09 39.41 15.03
C ALA A 3 -5.51 39.25 13.55
N THR A 4 -5.15 40.18 12.68
CA THR A 4 -5.51 40.14 11.25
C THR A 4 -4.73 39.05 10.46
N ASN A 5 -3.55 38.66 10.93
CA ASN A 5 -2.74 37.65 10.24
C ASN A 5 -3.19 36.21 10.63
N THR A 6 -3.63 36.00 11.85
CA THR A 6 -4.18 34.72 12.35
C THR A 6 -5.52 34.40 11.68
N THR A 7 -6.41 35.39 11.55
CA THR A 7 -7.72 35.21 10.89
C THR A 7 -7.56 34.87 9.40
N LYS A 8 -6.66 35.54 8.69
CA LYS A 8 -6.35 35.23 7.28
C LYS A 8 -5.76 33.84 7.09
N ARG A 9 -4.90 33.38 8.01
CA ARG A 9 -4.32 32.02 7.98
C ARG A 9 -5.40 30.96 8.25
N LYS A 10 -6.30 31.18 9.24
CA LYS A 10 -7.43 30.28 9.52
C LYS A 10 -8.32 30.16 8.28
N GLN A 11 -8.72 31.27 7.67
CA GLN A 11 -9.58 31.29 6.49
C GLN A 11 -8.92 30.60 5.27
N ALA A 12 -7.62 30.82 5.04
CA ALA A 12 -6.90 30.15 3.96
C ALA A 12 -6.81 28.63 4.18
N ARG A 13 -6.67 28.18 5.42
CA ARG A 13 -6.67 26.76 5.79
C ARG A 13 -8.07 26.14 5.60
N ASP A 14 -9.11 26.78 6.09
CA ASP A 14 -10.48 26.28 5.92
C ASP A 14 -10.85 26.20 4.41
N THR A 15 -10.43 27.15 3.60
CA THR A 15 -10.59 27.10 2.13
C THR A 15 -9.83 25.92 1.51
N ALA A 16 -8.61 25.62 1.98
CA ALA A 16 -7.84 24.47 1.51
C ALA A 16 -8.51 23.14 1.88
N VAL A 17 -9.02 23.01 3.10
CA VAL A 17 -9.78 21.83 3.56
C VAL A 17 -11.05 21.64 2.71
N GLN A 18 -11.82 22.71 2.45
CA GLN A 18 -12.98 22.65 1.57
C GLN A 18 -12.62 22.20 0.15
N GLY A 19 -11.44 22.59 -0.37
CA GLY A 19 -10.93 22.17 -1.68
C GLY A 19 -10.61 20.65 -1.76
N THR A 20 -10.36 19.98 -0.65
CA THR A 20 -10.14 18.52 -0.64
C THR A 20 -11.39 17.76 -1.05
N ASN A 21 -12.57 18.31 -0.78
CA ASN A 21 -13.84 17.75 -1.20
C ASN A 21 -13.94 17.59 -2.71
N ASP A 22 -13.57 18.59 -3.50
CA ASP A 22 -13.65 18.54 -4.96
C ASP A 22 -12.77 17.42 -5.54
N SER A 23 -11.55 17.22 -5.01
CA SER A 23 -10.65 16.13 -5.44
C SER A 23 -11.18 14.75 -5.05
N SER A 24 -11.76 14.61 -3.86
CA SER A 24 -12.35 13.36 -3.37
C SER A 24 -13.53 12.91 -4.24
N VAL A 25 -14.45 13.80 -4.54
CA VAL A 25 -15.65 13.50 -5.36
C VAL A 25 -15.25 13.07 -6.77
N VAL A 26 -14.31 13.77 -7.43
CA VAL A 26 -13.80 13.37 -8.75
C VAL A 26 -13.23 11.94 -8.74
N SER A 27 -12.56 11.55 -7.66
CA SER A 27 -11.99 10.21 -7.53
C SER A 27 -13.06 9.15 -7.24
N LYS A 28 -14.09 9.45 -6.43
CA LYS A 28 -15.27 8.58 -6.25
C LYS A 28 -16.01 8.37 -7.58
N VAL A 29 -16.22 9.43 -8.36
CA VAL A 29 -16.84 9.35 -9.69
C VAL A 29 -16.03 8.47 -10.63
N SER A 30 -14.70 8.60 -10.64
CA SER A 30 -13.84 7.73 -11.45
C SER A 30 -14.00 6.26 -11.07
N ALA A 31 -13.98 5.94 -9.78
CA ALA A 31 -14.14 4.56 -9.31
C ALA A 31 -15.52 3.98 -9.69
N ALA A 32 -16.60 4.74 -9.52
CA ALA A 32 -17.94 4.33 -9.93
C ALA A 32 -18.01 4.10 -11.44
N ALA A 33 -17.47 5.01 -12.25
CA ALA A 33 -17.44 4.90 -13.72
C ALA A 33 -16.64 3.69 -14.23
N GLN A 34 -15.63 3.21 -13.47
CA GLN A 34 -14.88 2.00 -13.78
C GLN A 34 -15.57 0.71 -13.26
N GLY A 35 -16.76 0.80 -12.64
CA GLY A 35 -17.52 -0.35 -12.16
C GLY A 35 -17.12 -0.88 -10.78
N TYR A 36 -16.32 -0.14 -10.01
CA TYR A 36 -15.95 -0.56 -8.65
C TYR A 36 -17.15 -0.62 -7.72
N PHE A 37 -18.08 0.32 -7.85
CA PHE A 37 -19.35 0.33 -7.12
C PHE A 37 -20.42 1.06 -7.91
N GLN A 38 -21.69 0.84 -7.56
CA GLN A 38 -22.82 1.45 -8.21
C GLN A 38 -23.20 2.75 -7.50
N ASP A 39 -23.11 3.86 -8.21
CA ASP A 39 -23.58 5.17 -7.75
C ASP A 39 -23.94 6.04 -8.94
N ALA A 40 -25.22 6.12 -9.25
CA ALA A 40 -25.73 6.91 -10.36
C ALA A 40 -25.76 8.42 -10.07
N PHE A 41 -25.61 8.82 -8.79
CA PHE A 41 -25.81 10.18 -8.34
C PHE A 41 -24.54 11.00 -8.16
N ILE A 42 -23.45 10.36 -7.75
CA ILE A 42 -22.19 11.04 -7.43
C ILE A 42 -21.65 11.88 -8.60
N GLN A 43 -21.88 11.45 -9.84
CA GLN A 43 -21.47 12.18 -11.05
C GLN A 43 -22.10 13.56 -11.19
N HIS A 44 -23.25 13.81 -10.57
CA HIS A 44 -23.95 15.10 -10.65
C HIS A 44 -23.33 16.18 -9.76
N PHE A 45 -22.39 15.80 -8.90
CA PHE A 45 -21.64 16.71 -8.02
C PHE A 45 -20.30 17.17 -8.57
N VAL A 46 -19.93 16.79 -9.78
CA VAL A 46 -18.67 17.17 -10.42
C VAL A 46 -18.92 17.88 -11.76
N CYS A 47 -18.10 18.87 -12.06
CA CYS A 47 -18.18 19.57 -13.35
C CYS A 47 -17.51 18.76 -14.48
N LYS A 48 -16.55 17.89 -14.16
CA LYS A 48 -15.80 17.10 -15.13
C LYS A 48 -15.45 15.73 -14.60
N VAL A 49 -15.79 14.70 -15.34
CA VAL A 49 -15.34 13.33 -15.07
C VAL A 49 -13.91 13.16 -15.56
N CYS A 50 -13.02 12.72 -14.69
CA CYS A 50 -11.62 12.40 -15.00
C CYS A 50 -11.31 10.99 -14.52
N ARG A 51 -10.80 10.14 -15.42
CA ARG A 51 -10.33 8.81 -15.04
C ARG A 51 -9.09 8.92 -14.15
N ARG A 52 -9.09 8.18 -13.06
CA ARG A 52 -7.96 8.05 -12.13
C ARG A 52 -7.23 6.72 -12.38
N ALA A 53 -6.00 6.63 -11.86
CA ALA A 53 -5.22 5.40 -11.90
C ALA A 53 -5.90 4.27 -11.10
N PRO A 54 -5.67 2.99 -11.44
CA PRO A 54 -6.27 1.84 -10.76
C PRO A 54 -6.05 1.85 -9.24
N LEU A 55 -4.87 2.22 -8.78
CA LEU A 55 -4.57 2.37 -7.34
C LEU A 55 -5.53 3.36 -6.66
N ILE A 56 -5.83 4.48 -7.30
CA ILE A 56 -6.75 5.50 -6.77
C ILE A 56 -8.19 4.98 -6.80
N ASN A 57 -8.63 4.39 -7.91
CA ASN A 57 -9.98 3.84 -8.04
C ASN A 57 -10.25 2.77 -6.97
N ARG A 58 -9.34 1.80 -6.82
CA ARG A 58 -9.44 0.75 -5.80
C ARG A 58 -9.38 1.34 -4.38
N GLY A 59 -8.56 2.37 -4.15
CA GLY A 59 -8.49 3.08 -2.87
C GLY A 59 -9.79 3.75 -2.48
N TYR A 60 -10.48 4.39 -3.43
CA TYR A 60 -11.80 4.97 -3.19
C TYR A 60 -12.92 3.95 -3.08
N TYR A 61 -12.77 2.80 -3.76
CA TYR A 61 -13.69 1.67 -3.55
C TYR A 61 -13.67 1.17 -2.11
N VAL A 62 -12.50 0.87 -1.55
CA VAL A 62 -12.43 0.33 -0.19
C VAL A 62 -12.91 1.34 0.85
N ARG A 63 -12.63 2.63 0.66
CA ARG A 63 -13.16 3.73 1.46
C ARG A 63 -14.69 3.75 1.41
N TRP A 64 -15.27 3.78 0.22
CA TRP A 64 -16.71 3.75 0.00
C TRP A 64 -17.34 2.48 0.60
N ARG A 65 -16.72 1.32 0.39
CA ARG A 65 -17.23 0.02 0.87
C ARG A 65 -17.27 -0.05 2.39
N ALA A 66 -16.27 0.48 3.09
CA ALA A 66 -16.23 0.52 4.54
C ALA A 66 -17.37 1.37 5.12
N VAL A 67 -17.60 2.55 4.57
CA VAL A 67 -18.70 3.44 4.98
C VAL A 67 -20.05 2.80 4.66
N ASP A 68 -20.24 2.28 3.44
CA ASP A 68 -21.48 1.63 3.01
C ASP A 68 -21.83 0.41 3.89
N TYR A 69 -20.82 -0.40 4.22
CA TYR A 69 -20.97 -1.54 5.11
C TYR A 69 -21.51 -1.11 6.49
N CYS A 70 -20.91 -0.10 7.10
CA CYS A 70 -21.35 0.40 8.40
C CYS A 70 -22.75 1.01 8.35
N VAL A 71 -23.04 1.81 7.33
CA VAL A 71 -24.36 2.42 7.15
C VAL A 71 -25.45 1.36 6.97
N LYS A 72 -25.23 0.39 6.08
CA LYS A 72 -26.20 -0.70 5.84
C LYS A 72 -26.39 -1.58 7.08
N SER A 73 -25.32 -1.88 7.81
CA SER A 73 -25.37 -2.64 9.06
C SER A 73 -26.20 -1.90 10.13
N PHE A 74 -26.03 -0.57 10.27
CA PHE A 74 -26.86 0.25 11.15
C PHE A 74 -28.33 0.22 10.75
N LEU A 75 -28.63 0.41 9.46
CA LEU A 75 -30.01 0.38 8.96
C LEU A 75 -30.69 -0.97 9.19
N GLN A 76 -29.93 -2.06 9.09
CA GLN A 76 -30.42 -3.41 9.39
C GLN A 76 -30.64 -3.62 10.89
N ALA A 77 -29.68 -3.21 11.73
CA ALA A 77 -29.76 -3.32 13.19
C ALA A 77 -30.94 -2.53 13.78
N THR A 78 -31.29 -1.43 13.17
CA THR A 78 -32.37 -0.51 13.62
C THR A 78 -33.66 -0.63 12.82
N VAL A 79 -33.85 -1.70 12.04
CA VAL A 79 -35.03 -1.88 11.18
C VAL A 79 -36.37 -1.86 11.92
N LYS A 80 -36.37 -2.27 13.19
CA LYS A 80 -37.57 -2.31 14.06
C LYS A 80 -37.78 -1.02 14.85
N CYS A 81 -36.85 -0.05 14.75
CA CYS A 81 -36.98 1.20 15.47
C CYS A 81 -37.99 2.11 14.76
N PRO A 82 -38.92 2.74 15.51
CA PRO A 82 -39.96 3.59 14.91
C PRO A 82 -39.38 4.86 14.27
N LYS A 83 -38.19 5.27 14.67
CA LYS A 83 -37.46 6.42 14.14
C LYS A 83 -35.97 6.14 14.20
N ARG A 84 -35.23 6.55 13.20
CA ARG A 84 -33.77 6.44 13.13
C ARG A 84 -33.17 7.54 12.28
N GLN A 85 -31.93 7.87 12.54
CA GLN A 85 -31.28 9.01 11.95
C GLN A 85 -29.85 8.68 11.51
N ILE A 86 -29.40 9.34 10.44
CA ILE A 86 -28.01 9.36 10.01
C ILE A 86 -27.57 10.82 10.05
N LEU A 87 -26.51 11.12 10.79
CA LEU A 87 -25.91 12.45 10.87
C LEU A 87 -24.49 12.39 10.31
N SER A 88 -24.30 12.95 9.10
CA SER A 88 -23.00 13.04 8.45
C SER A 88 -22.35 14.38 8.75
N LEU A 89 -21.22 14.35 9.44
CA LEU A 89 -20.42 15.52 9.81
C LEU A 89 -19.33 15.74 8.75
N GLY A 90 -19.30 16.92 8.12
CA GLY A 90 -18.42 17.20 6.99
C GLY A 90 -18.79 16.39 5.76
N ALA A 91 -20.08 16.38 5.39
CA ALA A 91 -20.63 15.51 4.35
C ALA A 91 -20.10 15.80 2.93
N GLY A 92 -19.57 16.97 2.68
CA GLY A 92 -19.08 17.37 1.37
C GLY A 92 -20.11 17.17 0.27
N PHE A 93 -19.67 16.75 -0.90
CA PHE A 93 -20.51 16.40 -2.04
C PHE A 93 -20.81 14.90 -2.12
N ASP A 94 -20.98 14.24 -0.96
CA ASP A 94 -21.36 12.82 -0.93
C ASP A 94 -22.80 12.62 -1.44
N SER A 95 -23.05 11.47 -2.04
CA SER A 95 -24.33 11.06 -2.64
C SER A 95 -25.10 10.07 -1.78
N LEU A 96 -24.68 9.83 -0.53
CA LEU A 96 -25.19 8.78 0.35
C LEU A 96 -26.73 8.77 0.43
N PHE A 97 -27.36 9.92 0.69
CA PHE A 97 -28.82 10.01 0.75
C PHE A 97 -29.49 9.54 -0.53
N PHE A 98 -29.03 10.03 -1.68
CA PHE A 98 -29.63 9.73 -2.99
C PHE A 98 -29.51 8.26 -3.33
N ARG A 99 -28.36 7.67 -3.06
CA ARG A 99 -28.09 6.26 -3.29
C ARG A 99 -28.95 5.36 -2.39
N LEU A 100 -28.98 5.63 -1.09
CA LEU A 100 -29.80 4.86 -0.15
C LEU A 100 -31.30 4.99 -0.45
N HIS A 101 -31.74 6.17 -0.89
CA HIS A 101 -33.12 6.39 -1.32
C HIS A 101 -33.46 5.56 -2.57
N GLU A 102 -32.58 5.53 -3.58
CA GLU A 102 -32.76 4.73 -4.79
C GLU A 102 -32.80 3.23 -4.51
N GLU A 103 -31.93 2.77 -3.63
CA GLU A 103 -31.87 1.36 -3.18
C GLU A 103 -33.09 0.96 -2.33
N GLY A 104 -33.97 1.90 -1.95
CA GLY A 104 -35.09 1.63 -1.04
C GLY A 104 -34.68 1.32 0.39
N ALA A 105 -33.44 1.66 0.76
CA ALA A 105 -32.88 1.40 2.09
C ALA A 105 -33.39 2.38 3.17
N LEU A 106 -33.92 3.54 2.75
CA LEU A 106 -34.50 4.54 3.64
C LEU A 106 -36.01 4.30 3.80
N VAL A 107 -36.40 3.66 4.90
CA VAL A 107 -37.84 3.54 5.24
C VAL A 107 -38.40 4.88 5.70
N GLU A 108 -39.73 5.00 5.75
CA GLU A 108 -40.46 6.26 5.95
C GLU A 108 -39.98 7.15 7.12
N HIS A 109 -39.53 6.53 8.22
CA HIS A 109 -39.08 7.23 9.43
C HIS A 109 -37.56 7.34 9.57
N THR A 110 -36.82 7.20 8.46
CA THR A 110 -35.37 7.43 8.42
C THR A 110 -35.07 8.82 7.89
N VAL A 111 -34.33 9.63 8.64
CA VAL A 111 -33.91 10.97 8.23
C VAL A 111 -32.40 11.06 8.16
N VAL A 112 -31.89 11.62 7.06
CA VAL A 112 -30.48 11.89 6.85
C VAL A 112 -30.21 13.37 7.04
N TYR A 113 -29.31 13.70 7.95
CA TYR A 113 -28.80 15.05 8.21
C TYR A 113 -27.36 15.13 7.69
N GLU A 114 -27.08 16.13 6.89
CA GLU A 114 -25.72 16.45 6.45
C GLU A 114 -25.33 17.83 6.97
N VAL A 115 -24.16 17.92 7.58
CA VAL A 115 -23.58 19.16 8.10
C VAL A 115 -22.25 19.40 7.41
N ASP A 116 -22.05 20.61 6.89
CA ASP A 116 -20.78 21.05 6.33
C ASP A 116 -20.63 22.57 6.43
N PHE A 117 -19.48 23.12 6.11
CA PHE A 117 -19.27 24.56 6.02
C PHE A 117 -20.37 25.22 5.22
N PRO A 118 -20.80 26.44 5.60
CA PRO A 118 -21.89 27.16 4.91
C PRO A 118 -21.70 27.24 3.40
N ASP A 119 -20.48 27.53 2.93
CA ASP A 119 -20.18 27.64 1.50
C ASP A 119 -20.33 26.31 0.77
N VAL A 120 -19.87 25.21 1.39
CA VAL A 120 -19.99 23.84 0.83
C VAL A 120 -21.45 23.42 0.76
N ALA A 121 -22.20 23.62 1.84
CA ALA A 121 -23.64 23.31 1.92
C ALA A 121 -24.43 24.08 0.88
N GLN A 122 -24.17 25.38 0.70
CA GLN A 122 -24.83 26.20 -0.30
C GLN A 122 -24.51 25.76 -1.73
N ARG A 123 -23.24 25.44 -2.03
CA ARG A 123 -22.85 24.88 -3.33
C ARG A 123 -23.56 23.55 -3.60
N LYS A 124 -23.63 22.64 -2.62
CA LYS A 124 -24.36 21.37 -2.72
C LYS A 124 -25.85 21.60 -2.96
N ALA A 125 -26.47 22.52 -2.23
CA ALA A 125 -27.90 22.89 -2.40
C ALA A 125 -28.17 23.39 -3.82
N ALA A 126 -27.31 24.24 -4.39
CA ALA A 126 -27.42 24.69 -5.77
C ALA A 126 -27.34 23.53 -6.77
N LEU A 127 -26.35 22.66 -6.65
CA LEU A 127 -26.21 21.47 -7.50
C LEU A 127 -27.46 20.57 -7.43
N ILE A 128 -28.02 20.37 -6.24
CA ILE A 128 -29.26 19.60 -6.06
C ILE A 128 -30.45 20.30 -6.72
N SER A 129 -30.52 21.62 -6.62
CA SER A 129 -31.62 22.40 -7.21
C SER A 129 -31.60 22.41 -8.73
N ASP A 130 -30.41 22.55 -9.30
CA ASP A 130 -30.22 22.69 -10.73
C ASP A 130 -30.31 21.33 -11.46
N ASN A 131 -30.27 20.21 -10.73
CA ASN A 131 -30.30 18.87 -11.31
C ASN A 131 -31.66 18.18 -11.03
N LEU A 132 -32.44 17.93 -12.09
CA LEU A 132 -33.77 17.33 -11.99
C LEU A 132 -33.76 15.92 -11.38
N THR A 133 -32.69 15.15 -11.61
CA THR A 133 -32.53 13.80 -11.03
C THR A 133 -32.39 13.86 -9.52
N LEU A 134 -31.53 14.74 -9.02
CA LEU A 134 -31.33 14.94 -7.59
C LEU A 134 -32.58 15.59 -6.95
N ALA A 135 -33.10 16.63 -7.58
CA ALA A 135 -34.28 17.34 -7.13
C ALA A 135 -35.49 16.43 -6.99
N GLY A 136 -35.70 15.52 -7.95
CA GLY A 136 -36.80 14.56 -7.98
C GLY A 136 -36.81 13.58 -6.81
N LYS A 137 -35.63 13.26 -6.24
CA LYS A 137 -35.53 12.36 -5.08
C LYS A 137 -35.93 13.01 -3.74
N LEU A 138 -36.00 14.32 -3.68
CA LEU A 138 -36.37 15.01 -2.44
C LEU A 138 -37.89 15.09 -2.20
N GLY A 139 -38.72 14.77 -3.20
CA GLY A 139 -40.18 14.91 -3.08
C GLY A 139 -40.62 16.37 -2.90
N SER A 140 -41.65 16.61 -2.06
CA SER A 140 -42.08 17.97 -1.74
C SER A 140 -41.02 18.70 -0.91
N ARG A 141 -40.46 19.78 -1.45
CA ARG A 141 -39.49 20.64 -0.78
C ARG A 141 -40.15 21.68 0.08
N SER A 142 -39.64 21.91 1.28
CA SER A 142 -39.82 23.19 1.94
C SER A 142 -38.78 24.17 1.39
N THR A 143 -39.25 25.20 0.68
CA THR A 143 -38.38 26.21 0.03
C THR A 143 -37.97 27.34 0.95
N SER A 144 -38.39 27.36 2.22
CA SER A 144 -37.92 28.38 3.16
C SER A 144 -36.65 27.90 3.86
N ALA A 145 -35.50 28.33 3.34
CA ALA A 145 -34.26 28.29 4.08
C ALA A 145 -34.44 29.13 5.36
N ILE A 146 -34.57 28.45 6.49
CA ILE A 146 -34.68 29.13 7.79
C ILE A 146 -33.33 28.94 8.48
N GLY A 147 -32.56 30.01 8.58
CA GLY A 147 -31.27 29.99 9.23
C GLY A 147 -30.26 29.09 8.49
N PRO A 148 -29.56 28.19 9.21
CA PRO A 148 -28.50 27.35 8.63
C PRO A 148 -29.01 26.17 7.78
N VAL A 149 -30.32 25.88 7.77
CA VAL A 149 -30.92 24.79 6.97
C VAL A 149 -31.07 25.23 5.54
N VAL A 150 -30.26 24.74 4.63
CA VAL A 150 -30.22 25.12 3.19
C VAL A 150 -31.10 24.25 2.30
N VAL A 151 -31.28 22.95 2.68
CA VAL A 151 -32.25 22.04 2.04
C VAL A 151 -33.02 21.30 3.12
N SER A 152 -34.35 21.19 2.92
CA SER A 152 -35.23 20.44 3.82
C SER A 152 -36.26 19.64 3.02
N SER A 153 -36.36 18.34 3.28
CA SER A 153 -37.40 17.45 2.76
C SER A 153 -37.89 16.48 3.83
N ALA A 154 -38.76 15.54 3.51
CA ALA A 154 -39.24 14.57 4.51
C ALA A 154 -38.12 13.76 5.15
N GLN A 155 -37.14 13.29 4.35
CA GLN A 155 -36.07 12.37 4.79
C GLN A 155 -34.67 12.97 4.66
N TYR A 156 -34.50 14.22 4.25
CA TYR A 156 -33.18 14.81 4.03
C TYR A 156 -33.12 16.27 4.54
N ARG A 157 -32.05 16.57 5.24
CA ARG A 157 -31.70 17.90 5.75
C ARG A 157 -30.25 18.22 5.43
N LEU A 158 -29.98 19.35 4.79
CA LEU A 158 -28.62 19.84 4.56
C LEU A 158 -28.44 21.14 5.33
N LEU A 159 -27.42 21.21 6.19
CA LEU A 159 -27.13 22.29 7.09
C LEU A 159 -25.76 22.91 6.81
N GLY A 160 -25.72 24.23 6.73
CA GLY A 160 -24.48 25.00 6.57
C GLY A 160 -24.00 25.53 7.93
N VAL A 161 -23.22 24.73 8.66
CA VAL A 161 -22.63 25.07 9.95
C VAL A 161 -21.24 24.44 10.06
N ASP A 162 -20.29 25.18 10.65
CA ASP A 162 -18.96 24.63 10.98
C ASP A 162 -19.10 23.64 12.15
N VAL A 163 -18.69 22.39 11.94
CA VAL A 163 -18.81 21.32 12.94
C VAL A 163 -18.01 21.59 14.23
N ARG A 164 -17.09 22.56 14.22
CA ARG A 164 -16.33 23.02 15.40
C ARG A 164 -17.14 23.94 16.31
N GLU A 165 -18.22 24.52 15.82
CA GLU A 165 -19.06 25.46 16.54
C GLU A 165 -20.26 24.73 17.18
N GLU A 166 -19.99 23.93 18.23
CA GLU A 166 -20.92 22.97 18.85
C GLU A 166 -22.32 23.58 19.14
N ALA A 167 -22.38 24.75 19.77
CA ALA A 167 -23.66 25.40 20.09
C ALA A 167 -24.48 25.75 18.85
N GLN A 168 -23.81 26.14 17.74
CA GLN A 168 -24.51 26.44 16.49
C GLN A 168 -24.97 25.14 15.81
N VAL A 169 -24.17 24.05 15.89
CA VAL A 169 -24.55 22.73 15.41
C VAL A 169 -25.80 22.22 16.14
N GLU A 170 -25.84 22.34 17.46
CA GLU A 170 -27.01 21.96 18.29
C GLU A 170 -28.25 22.73 17.91
N GLU A 171 -28.15 24.05 17.84
CA GLU A 171 -29.29 24.93 17.46
C GLU A 171 -29.79 24.58 16.05
N ALA A 172 -28.88 24.38 15.11
CA ALA A 172 -29.20 24.02 13.72
C ALA A 172 -29.89 22.66 13.62
N LEU A 173 -29.36 21.63 14.30
CA LEU A 173 -29.93 20.29 14.32
C LEU A 173 -31.31 20.25 15.01
N ALA A 174 -31.47 20.94 16.15
CA ALA A 174 -32.75 21.07 16.83
C ALA A 174 -33.77 21.76 15.93
N GLY A 175 -33.41 22.89 15.30
CA GLY A 175 -34.23 23.60 14.33
C GLY A 175 -34.60 22.78 13.09
N ALA A 176 -33.74 21.83 12.69
CA ALA A 176 -33.97 20.85 11.60
C ALA A 176 -34.86 19.66 12.04
N GLY A 177 -35.25 19.58 13.31
CA GLY A 177 -36.11 18.52 13.85
C GLY A 177 -35.39 17.22 14.19
N LEU A 178 -34.09 17.29 14.53
CA LEU A 178 -33.32 16.14 15.02
C LEU A 178 -33.88 15.70 16.38
N ASP A 179 -33.97 14.39 16.56
CA ASP A 179 -34.41 13.76 17.80
C ASP A 179 -33.22 13.16 18.53
N TRP A 180 -32.76 13.80 19.59
CA TRP A 180 -31.58 13.39 20.37
C TRP A 180 -31.70 12.01 21.00
N ALA A 181 -32.92 11.51 21.24
CA ALA A 181 -33.16 10.21 21.84
C ALA A 181 -33.27 9.06 20.81
N ALA A 182 -33.49 9.39 19.54
CA ALA A 182 -33.64 8.38 18.51
C ALA A 182 -32.30 7.68 18.18
N PRO A 183 -32.31 6.40 17.79
CA PRO A 183 -31.14 5.70 17.29
C PRO A 183 -30.47 6.49 16.15
N THR A 184 -29.21 6.88 16.33
CA THR A 184 -28.50 7.75 15.41
C THR A 184 -27.16 7.13 15.01
N LEU A 185 -26.92 7.06 13.69
CA LEU A 185 -25.59 6.83 13.14
C LEU A 185 -24.92 8.20 12.91
N LEU A 186 -23.82 8.46 13.60
CA LEU A 186 -22.95 9.57 13.28
C LEU A 186 -21.88 9.09 12.32
N LEU A 187 -21.61 9.85 11.26
CA LEU A 187 -20.61 9.53 10.23
C LEU A 187 -19.63 10.67 10.08
N SER A 188 -18.35 10.37 10.14
CA SER A 188 -17.25 11.29 9.82
C SER A 188 -16.28 10.59 8.86
N GLU A 189 -16.19 11.11 7.65
CA GLU A 189 -15.37 10.51 6.57
C GLU A 189 -14.29 11.48 6.11
N VAL A 190 -13.08 11.37 6.67
CA VAL A 190 -11.93 12.25 6.42
C VAL A 190 -12.25 13.72 6.74
N VAL A 191 -12.56 13.98 8.01
CA VAL A 191 -12.92 15.29 8.52
C VAL A 191 -12.12 15.65 9.76
N LEU A 192 -12.06 14.73 10.74
CA LEU A 192 -11.53 15.01 12.07
C LEU A 192 -10.03 15.24 12.06
N THR A 193 -9.28 14.54 11.21
CA THR A 193 -7.83 14.70 11.09
C THR A 193 -7.42 16.04 10.44
N TYR A 194 -8.32 16.78 9.81
CA TYR A 194 -8.06 18.14 9.34
C TYR A 194 -8.18 19.20 10.44
N MET A 195 -8.76 18.85 11.57
CA MET A 195 -8.91 19.75 12.72
C MET A 195 -7.71 19.62 13.66
N GLU A 196 -7.40 20.69 14.39
CA GLU A 196 -6.49 20.57 15.53
C GLU A 196 -7.08 19.60 16.56
N THR A 197 -6.23 18.80 17.19
CA THR A 197 -6.61 17.68 18.06
C THR A 197 -7.69 18.05 19.09
N HIS A 198 -7.62 19.27 19.69
CA HIS A 198 -8.61 19.69 20.66
C HIS A 198 -10.03 19.85 20.06
N TRP A 199 -10.15 20.26 18.80
CA TRP A 199 -11.45 20.35 18.11
C TRP A 199 -12.00 18.97 17.76
N SER A 200 -11.18 18.06 17.28
CA SER A 200 -11.63 16.70 17.00
C SER A 200 -12.05 15.96 18.29
N ASP A 201 -11.27 16.13 19.35
CA ASP A 201 -11.63 15.57 20.68
C ASP A 201 -12.96 16.18 21.20
N SER A 202 -13.19 17.48 21.00
CA SER A 202 -14.43 18.15 21.36
C SER A 202 -15.64 17.59 20.59
N VAL A 203 -15.53 17.45 19.27
CA VAL A 203 -16.60 16.87 18.42
C VAL A 203 -16.92 15.45 18.83
N ILE A 204 -15.90 14.61 19.11
CA ILE A 204 -16.10 13.23 19.55
C ILE A 204 -16.81 13.17 20.91
N GLY A 205 -16.37 14.01 21.87
CA GLY A 205 -16.99 14.12 23.19
C GLY A 205 -18.41 14.67 23.14
N TRP A 206 -18.64 15.69 22.31
CA TRP A 206 -19.97 16.24 22.05
C TRP A 206 -20.93 15.15 21.52
N ALA A 207 -20.49 14.39 20.52
CA ALA A 207 -21.29 13.31 19.95
C ALA A 207 -21.65 12.25 21.02
N ALA A 208 -20.66 11.83 21.83
CA ALA A 208 -20.89 10.88 22.90
C ALA A 208 -21.89 11.39 23.95
N ASN A 209 -21.88 12.69 24.27
CA ASN A 209 -22.73 13.27 25.32
C ASN A 209 -24.16 13.51 24.86
N HIS A 210 -24.38 13.88 23.59
CA HIS A 210 -25.71 14.28 23.10
C HIS A 210 -26.53 13.12 22.51
N PHE A 211 -25.86 12.00 22.09
CA PHE A 211 -26.55 10.88 21.45
C PHE A 211 -26.49 9.62 22.31
N PRO A 212 -27.45 9.40 23.24
CA PRO A 212 -27.41 8.27 24.17
C PRO A 212 -27.65 6.90 23.48
N GLN A 213 -28.18 6.90 22.25
CA GLN A 213 -28.45 5.71 21.44
C GLN A 213 -27.74 5.89 20.09
N SER A 214 -26.45 5.62 20.04
CA SER A 214 -25.68 5.97 18.86
C SER A 214 -24.57 4.98 18.48
N LEU A 215 -24.25 5.05 17.20
CA LEU A 215 -23.07 4.46 16.62
C LEU A 215 -22.32 5.57 15.89
N PHE A 216 -21.04 5.74 16.20
CA PHE A 216 -20.18 6.70 15.51
C PHE A 216 -19.22 5.94 14.60
N VAL A 217 -19.26 6.23 13.30
CA VAL A 217 -18.40 5.68 12.27
C VAL A 217 -17.40 6.76 11.86
N MET A 218 -16.11 6.46 12.00
CA MET A 218 -15.02 7.32 11.58
C MET A 218 -14.16 6.60 10.54
N TYR A 219 -13.88 7.29 9.43
CA TYR A 219 -12.90 6.85 8.43
C TYR A 219 -11.83 7.94 8.30
N GLU A 220 -10.61 7.68 8.77
CA GLU A 220 -9.56 8.69 8.88
C GLU A 220 -8.16 8.12 8.60
N GLN A 221 -7.15 9.00 8.51
CA GLN A 221 -5.75 8.63 8.36
C GLN A 221 -5.13 8.21 9.70
N ILE A 222 -4.12 7.34 9.62
CA ILE A 222 -3.39 6.79 10.77
C ILE A 222 -1.91 6.60 10.42
N ARG A 223 -1.05 6.36 11.43
CA ARG A 223 0.39 6.05 11.30
C ARG A 223 1.20 7.15 10.61
N PRO A 224 1.21 8.37 11.15
CA PRO A 224 1.89 9.50 10.52
C PRO A 224 3.42 9.44 10.57
N TRP A 225 4.02 8.56 11.37
CA TRP A 225 5.46 8.55 11.69
C TRP A 225 6.29 7.56 10.87
N ASP A 226 5.70 6.62 10.18
CA ASP A 226 6.43 5.76 9.26
C ASP A 226 6.74 6.48 7.93
N PRO A 227 7.59 5.94 7.05
CA PRO A 227 7.98 6.63 5.83
C PRO A 227 6.81 7.01 4.92
N PHE A 228 5.78 6.16 4.78
CA PHE A 228 4.59 6.48 3.99
C PHE A 228 3.77 7.58 4.65
N GLY A 229 3.56 7.50 5.95
CA GLY A 229 2.86 8.51 6.73
C GLY A 229 3.53 9.87 6.69
N GLN A 230 4.87 9.92 6.71
CA GLN A 230 5.63 11.16 6.52
C GLN A 230 5.39 11.78 5.15
N VAL A 231 5.43 10.98 4.06
CA VAL A 231 5.10 11.44 2.70
C VAL A 231 3.66 11.97 2.63
N MET A 232 2.72 11.28 3.27
CA MET A 232 1.32 11.71 3.37
C MET A 232 1.20 13.06 4.09
N GLN A 233 1.82 13.23 5.26
CA GLN A 233 1.81 14.49 6.00
C GLN A 233 2.43 15.64 5.20
N ASP A 234 3.58 15.41 4.58
CA ASP A 234 4.26 16.41 3.74
C ASP A 234 3.39 16.87 2.57
N HIS A 235 2.64 15.95 1.99
CA HIS A 235 1.69 16.27 0.92
C HIS A 235 0.59 17.21 1.41
N PHE A 236 -0.08 16.86 2.51
CA PHE A 236 -1.16 17.68 3.06
C PHE A 236 -0.65 19.02 3.60
N LEU A 237 0.56 19.05 4.16
CA LEU A 237 1.19 20.30 4.57
C LEU A 237 1.40 21.26 3.38
N LYS A 238 1.87 20.75 2.24
CA LYS A 238 2.02 21.54 1.00
C LYS A 238 0.68 22.07 0.46
N LEU A 239 -0.41 21.39 0.75
CA LEU A 239 -1.78 21.82 0.38
C LEU A 239 -2.43 22.73 1.42
N ASN A 240 -1.73 23.16 2.46
CA ASN A 240 -2.27 23.88 3.62
C ASN A 240 -3.42 23.15 4.34
N SER A 241 -3.48 21.82 4.24
CA SER A 241 -4.48 20.94 4.86
C SER A 241 -3.81 20.01 5.86
N THR A 242 -3.05 20.55 6.81
CA THR A 242 -2.28 19.78 7.80
C THR A 242 -3.12 18.73 8.50
N LEU A 243 -2.61 17.51 8.59
CA LEU A 243 -3.23 16.42 9.34
C LEU A 243 -2.83 16.48 10.81
N HIS A 244 -3.80 16.22 11.69
CA HIS A 244 -3.63 16.17 13.15
C HIS A 244 -3.98 14.78 13.68
N ALA A 245 -3.31 14.38 14.76
CA ALA A 245 -3.58 13.11 15.41
C ALA A 245 -4.91 13.16 16.19
N LEU A 246 -5.67 12.05 16.13
CA LEU A 246 -6.82 11.82 17.00
C LEU A 246 -6.30 11.21 18.32
N GLN A 247 -6.67 11.77 19.47
CA GLN A 247 -6.21 11.31 20.78
C GLN A 247 -7.32 10.64 21.61
N LYS A 248 -8.54 11.16 21.55
CA LYS A 248 -9.65 10.74 22.42
C LYS A 248 -10.80 10.08 21.67
N TYR A 249 -10.50 9.29 20.66
CA TYR A 249 -11.51 8.65 19.81
C TYR A 249 -12.44 7.67 20.54
N SER A 250 -12.10 7.25 21.78
CA SER A 250 -12.91 6.34 22.60
C SER A 250 -13.56 7.01 23.80
N ASP A 251 -13.27 8.30 24.10
CA ASP A 251 -13.78 8.97 25.28
C ASP A 251 -15.30 9.14 25.22
N GLY A 252 -15.98 8.63 26.25
CA GLY A 252 -17.43 8.69 26.36
C GLY A 252 -18.21 7.59 25.62
N TRP A 253 -17.52 6.70 24.90
CA TRP A 253 -18.11 5.55 24.20
C TRP A 253 -17.97 4.28 25.01
N GLU A 254 -18.95 3.36 24.92
CA GLU A 254 -18.99 2.10 25.70
C GLU A 254 -18.15 1.02 25.03
N GLN A 255 -18.13 0.98 23.71
CA GLN A 255 -17.32 0.02 22.93
C GLN A 255 -16.77 0.71 21.68
N CYS A 256 -15.51 0.40 21.36
CA CYS A 256 -14.86 0.85 20.13
C CYS A 256 -14.19 -0.32 19.43
N VAL A 257 -14.38 -0.42 18.11
CA VAL A 257 -13.71 -1.39 17.25
C VAL A 257 -13.08 -0.63 16.09
N CYS A 258 -11.80 -0.89 15.85
CA CYS A 258 -11.02 -0.24 14.79
C CYS A 258 -10.38 -1.30 13.91
N LEU A 259 -10.52 -1.14 12.60
CA LEU A 259 -9.87 -1.95 11.57
C LEU A 259 -9.11 -1.03 10.64
N ASP A 260 -7.85 -1.35 10.31
CA ASP A 260 -7.24 -0.71 9.14
C ASP A 260 -7.86 -1.26 7.84
N MET A 261 -7.58 -0.61 6.71
CA MET A 261 -8.24 -0.99 5.46
C MET A 261 -7.75 -2.32 4.90
N ASN A 262 -6.57 -2.83 5.28
CA ASN A 262 -6.15 -4.19 4.95
C ASN A 262 -7.00 -5.22 5.71
N GLU A 263 -7.16 -5.02 7.03
CA GLU A 263 -8.01 -5.87 7.87
C GLU A 263 -9.46 -5.86 7.38
N PHE A 264 -10.00 -4.67 7.08
CA PHE A 264 -11.34 -4.55 6.53
C PHE A 264 -11.48 -5.27 5.18
N TYR A 265 -10.57 -5.03 4.24
CA TYR A 265 -10.64 -5.60 2.89
C TYR A 265 -10.52 -7.13 2.90
N LEU A 266 -9.56 -7.67 3.65
CA LEU A 266 -9.30 -9.11 3.71
C LEU A 266 -10.34 -9.89 4.53
N SER A 267 -10.95 -9.27 5.57
CA SER A 267 -11.86 -9.97 6.48
C SER A 267 -13.34 -9.75 6.18
N LEU A 268 -13.73 -8.55 5.69
CA LEU A 268 -15.13 -8.17 5.55
C LEU A 268 -15.60 -8.01 4.10
N VAL A 269 -14.69 -7.87 3.14
CA VAL A 269 -15.06 -7.92 1.72
C VAL A 269 -15.03 -9.37 1.28
N PRO A 270 -16.17 -9.94 0.81
CA PRO A 270 -16.24 -11.32 0.34
C PRO A 270 -15.21 -11.61 -0.77
N GLU A 271 -14.72 -12.84 -0.85
CA GLU A 271 -13.66 -13.23 -1.77
C GLU A 271 -14.06 -13.05 -3.24
N ASP A 272 -15.29 -13.40 -3.59
CA ASP A 272 -15.87 -13.20 -4.92
C ASP A 272 -15.90 -11.71 -5.30
N GLU A 273 -16.27 -10.85 -4.36
CA GLU A 273 -16.26 -9.40 -4.57
C GLU A 273 -14.84 -8.85 -4.68
N ARG A 274 -13.87 -9.36 -3.91
CA ARG A 274 -12.46 -8.99 -4.08
C ARG A 274 -11.96 -9.38 -5.47
N HIS A 275 -12.23 -10.60 -5.92
CA HIS A 275 -11.88 -11.06 -7.26
C HIS A 275 -12.54 -10.21 -8.36
N ARG A 276 -13.81 -9.85 -8.19
CA ARG A 276 -14.51 -8.94 -9.11
C ARG A 276 -13.79 -7.60 -9.24
N VAL A 277 -13.50 -6.97 -8.12
CA VAL A 277 -12.82 -5.65 -8.05
C VAL A 277 -11.40 -5.72 -8.62
N GLU A 278 -10.68 -6.78 -8.32
CA GLU A 278 -9.30 -6.98 -8.76
C GLU A 278 -9.16 -7.25 -10.25
N SER A 279 -10.24 -7.73 -10.89
CA SER A 279 -10.31 -7.98 -12.34
C SER A 279 -10.70 -6.75 -13.17
N LEU A 280 -11.17 -5.64 -12.57
CA LEU A 280 -11.69 -4.48 -13.29
C LEU A 280 -10.63 -3.73 -14.11
N GLU A 281 -9.43 -3.64 -13.58
CA GLU A 281 -8.34 -2.91 -14.21
C GLU A 281 -7.01 -3.67 -14.04
N PRO A 282 -6.08 -3.58 -15.02
CA PRO A 282 -4.73 -4.12 -14.85
C PRO A 282 -4.04 -3.47 -13.66
N PHE A 283 -3.53 -4.29 -12.73
CA PHE A 283 -3.00 -3.82 -11.47
C PHE A 283 -1.69 -4.53 -11.08
N ASP A 284 -0.73 -3.76 -10.59
CA ASP A 284 0.56 -4.28 -10.11
C ASP A 284 1.22 -3.43 -8.99
N GLU A 285 0.52 -2.40 -8.53
CA GLU A 285 0.96 -1.51 -7.45
C GLU A 285 0.59 -2.11 -6.08
N TYR A 286 1.05 -3.37 -5.83
CA TYR A 286 0.66 -4.13 -4.63
C TYR A 286 1.23 -3.53 -3.36
N GLU A 287 2.49 -3.12 -3.37
CA GLU A 287 3.15 -2.53 -2.22
C GLU A 287 2.48 -1.21 -1.84
N GLU A 288 2.20 -0.37 -2.82
CA GLU A 288 1.53 0.91 -2.65
C GLU A 288 0.09 0.74 -2.16
N TRP A 289 -0.61 -0.29 -2.64
CA TRP A 289 -1.96 -0.63 -2.20
C TRP A 289 -2.00 -0.97 -0.72
N TYR A 290 -1.12 -1.88 -0.28
CA TYR A 290 -1.08 -2.29 1.13
C TYR A 290 -0.59 -1.17 2.04
N GLN A 291 0.37 -0.37 1.61
CA GLN A 291 0.81 0.83 2.33
C GLN A 291 -0.33 1.83 2.48
N LYS A 292 -1.06 2.14 1.41
CA LYS A 292 -2.25 2.99 1.47
C LYS A 292 -3.28 2.44 2.45
N CYS A 293 -3.62 1.17 2.36
CA CYS A 293 -4.62 0.53 3.21
C CYS A 293 -4.22 0.48 4.68
N SER A 294 -2.93 0.36 5.00
CA SER A 294 -2.43 0.43 6.38
C SER A 294 -2.45 1.85 6.97
N HIS A 295 -2.62 2.90 6.14
CA HIS A 295 -2.63 4.30 6.58
C HIS A 295 -4.03 4.92 6.66
N TYR A 296 -5.07 4.11 6.52
CA TYR A 296 -6.45 4.51 6.74
C TYR A 296 -7.15 3.46 7.60
N PHE A 297 -8.09 3.89 8.41
CA PHE A 297 -8.88 3.00 9.26
C PHE A 297 -10.36 3.33 9.19
N VAL A 298 -11.19 2.35 9.49
CA VAL A 298 -12.59 2.53 9.89
C VAL A 298 -12.72 2.16 11.35
N LEU A 299 -13.31 3.07 12.13
CA LEU A 299 -13.62 2.85 13.53
C LEU A 299 -15.11 2.97 13.75
N THR A 300 -15.68 2.08 14.54
CA THR A 300 -17.05 2.19 15.06
C THR A 300 -16.99 2.30 16.56
N ALA A 301 -17.62 3.35 17.10
CA ALA A 301 -17.85 3.54 18.52
C ALA A 301 -19.34 3.46 18.81
N SER A 302 -19.75 2.82 19.91
CA SER A 302 -21.16 2.56 20.22
C SER A 302 -21.53 2.98 21.62
N ARG A 303 -22.81 3.37 21.78
CA ARG A 303 -23.40 3.77 23.06
C ARG A 303 -24.86 3.36 23.17
N GLY A 304 -25.27 2.98 24.39
CA GLY A 304 -26.63 2.63 24.74
C GLY A 304 -27.07 1.27 24.19
N HIS A 305 -28.33 1.12 23.83
CA HIS A 305 -28.88 -0.16 23.34
C HIS A 305 -28.29 -0.61 22.00
N LEU A 306 -27.53 0.24 21.31
CA LEU A 306 -26.85 -0.09 20.08
C LEU A 306 -25.48 -0.75 20.33
N THR A 307 -24.95 -0.72 21.54
CA THR A 307 -23.65 -1.32 21.88
C THR A 307 -23.55 -2.80 21.53
N PRO A 308 -24.57 -3.67 21.78
CA PRO A 308 -24.50 -5.07 21.36
C PRO A 308 -24.57 -5.29 19.85
N GLN A 309 -24.88 -4.25 19.09
CA GLN A 309 -24.99 -4.25 17.63
C GLN A 309 -23.67 -3.88 16.95
N ALA A 310 -22.53 -4.19 17.56
CA ALA A 310 -21.21 -3.85 17.02
C ALA A 310 -21.18 -4.00 15.50
N LEU A 311 -21.01 -2.87 14.77
CA LEU A 311 -21.05 -2.85 13.30
C LEU A 311 -19.85 -3.55 12.69
N LEU A 312 -18.69 -3.41 13.34
CA LEU A 312 -17.49 -4.12 12.96
C LEU A 312 -17.29 -5.30 13.94
N PRO A 313 -16.98 -6.49 13.43
CA PRO A 313 -16.56 -7.58 14.27
C PRO A 313 -15.25 -7.21 14.97
N THR A 314 -15.06 -7.68 16.18
CA THR A 314 -13.71 -7.69 16.78
C THR A 314 -12.78 -8.39 15.80
N PRO A 315 -11.62 -7.81 15.46
CA PRO A 315 -10.70 -8.44 14.52
C PRO A 315 -10.51 -9.89 14.92
N PRO A 316 -10.66 -10.86 14.01
CA PRO A 316 -10.26 -12.22 14.30
C PRO A 316 -8.82 -12.14 14.79
N VAL A 317 -8.54 -12.83 15.89
CA VAL A 317 -7.22 -12.88 16.52
C VAL A 317 -6.18 -12.79 15.42
N SER A 318 -5.56 -11.64 15.34
CA SER A 318 -4.49 -11.23 14.45
C SER A 318 -4.19 -12.19 13.29
N LEU A 319 -4.31 -11.71 12.04
CA LEU A 319 -3.76 -12.39 10.85
C LEU A 319 -2.26 -12.74 11.01
N VAL A 320 -1.67 -12.35 12.13
CA VAL A 320 -0.27 -12.56 12.49
C VAL A 320 -0.19 -13.02 13.94
N PRO A 321 0.44 -14.17 14.23
CA PRO A 321 0.68 -14.61 15.59
C PRO A 321 1.72 -13.71 16.26
N TRP A 322 1.26 -12.77 17.08
CA TRP A 322 2.11 -11.78 17.80
C TRP A 322 2.84 -12.36 19.00
N ALA A 323 2.34 -13.44 19.55
CA ALA A 323 2.92 -14.07 20.71
C ALA A 323 4.24 -14.74 20.31
N GLY A 324 5.37 -14.08 20.62
CA GLY A 324 6.66 -14.71 20.54
C GLY A 324 7.66 -14.13 19.54
N LEU A 325 7.40 -12.97 18.91
CA LEU A 325 8.43 -12.30 18.12
C LEU A 325 9.66 -12.01 18.98
N SER A 326 10.79 -12.59 18.62
CA SER A 326 12.08 -12.25 19.21
C SER A 326 12.60 -11.00 18.50
N ARG A 327 12.68 -9.89 19.24
CA ARG A 327 13.31 -8.67 18.76
C ARG A 327 14.71 -8.54 19.34
N ALA A 328 15.66 -8.20 18.49
CA ALA A 328 16.99 -7.86 18.94
C ALA A 328 16.94 -6.59 19.79
N PRO A 329 17.72 -6.53 20.89
CA PRO A 329 17.77 -5.34 21.76
C PRO A 329 18.44 -4.15 21.10
N VAL A 330 19.14 -4.35 19.97
CA VAL A 330 19.91 -3.34 19.24
C VAL A 330 19.30 -3.12 17.86
N ALA A 331 19.10 -1.86 17.50
CA ALA A 331 18.73 -1.48 16.13
C ALA A 331 19.98 -1.43 15.23
N LEU A 332 19.81 -1.80 13.96
CA LEU A 332 20.87 -1.71 12.96
C LEU A 332 20.90 -0.32 12.35
N SER A 333 22.07 0.29 12.30
CA SER A 333 22.24 1.63 11.73
C SER A 333 22.14 1.61 10.21
N VAL A 334 21.26 2.45 9.68
CA VAL A 334 21.19 2.76 8.26
C VAL A 334 21.91 4.07 8.01
N ARG A 335 22.82 4.09 7.06
CA ARG A 335 23.61 5.28 6.74
C ARG A 335 23.50 5.63 5.26
N THR A 336 23.42 6.92 4.96
CA THR A 336 23.55 7.41 3.60
C THR A 336 24.97 7.14 3.11
N THR A 337 25.09 6.64 1.88
CA THR A 337 26.41 6.46 1.27
C THR A 337 27.00 7.83 0.93
N PRO A 338 28.30 8.06 1.21
CA PRO A 338 28.99 9.23 0.68
C PRO A 338 28.99 9.22 -0.86
N GLY A 339 29.13 10.38 -1.48
CA GLY A 339 29.25 10.55 -2.93
C GLY A 339 28.01 11.14 -3.59
N GLU A 340 28.01 11.19 -4.93
CA GLU A 340 26.99 11.86 -5.75
C GLU A 340 26.04 10.89 -6.45
N ALA A 341 26.10 9.58 -6.14
CA ALA A 341 25.25 8.58 -6.79
C ALA A 341 23.76 8.90 -6.58
N CYS A 342 23.02 9.06 -7.68
CA CYS A 342 21.58 9.23 -7.71
C CYS A 342 20.95 8.07 -8.49
N VAL A 343 20.09 7.30 -7.81
CA VAL A 343 19.48 6.07 -8.35
C VAL A 343 18.00 5.99 -8.00
N GLU A 344 17.28 7.06 -8.23
CA GLU A 344 15.82 7.09 -8.08
C GLU A 344 15.15 6.07 -9.01
N GLY A 345 14.72 4.95 -8.49
CA GLY A 345 14.06 3.91 -9.28
C GLY A 345 13.40 2.83 -8.45
N LEU A 346 12.40 2.18 -9.04
CA LEU A 346 11.69 1.03 -8.47
C LEU A 346 11.65 -0.14 -9.44
N GLY A 347 11.64 -1.36 -8.92
CA GLY A 347 11.58 -2.58 -9.72
C GLY A 347 12.81 -2.82 -10.61
N MET A 348 13.95 -2.27 -10.21
CA MET A 348 15.28 -2.53 -10.79
C MET A 348 15.80 -3.89 -10.31
N ALA A 349 16.78 -4.42 -11.05
CA ALA A 349 17.62 -5.52 -10.59
C ALA A 349 19.07 -5.05 -10.48
N ALA A 350 19.79 -5.57 -9.49
CA ALA A 350 21.20 -5.28 -9.22
C ALA A 350 22.04 -6.54 -9.27
N ILE A 351 23.32 -6.38 -9.60
CA ILE A 351 24.33 -7.43 -9.45
C ILE A 351 25.71 -6.82 -9.20
N SER A 352 26.43 -7.39 -8.24
CA SER A 352 27.83 -7.04 -8.02
C SER A 352 28.70 -7.57 -9.16
N LEU A 353 29.53 -6.69 -9.72
CA LEU A 353 30.53 -7.03 -10.75
C LEU A 353 31.94 -7.23 -10.16
N GLY A 354 32.03 -7.26 -8.84
CA GLY A 354 33.26 -7.29 -8.05
C GLY A 354 33.37 -6.10 -7.12
N PRO A 355 34.43 -6.00 -6.32
CA PRO A 355 34.53 -5.00 -5.26
C PRO A 355 34.27 -3.56 -5.76
N GLY A 356 33.25 -2.94 -5.17
CA GLY A 356 32.91 -1.55 -5.46
C GLY A 356 32.22 -1.26 -6.79
N TRP A 357 31.76 -2.28 -7.54
CA TRP A 357 31.03 -2.10 -8.79
C TRP A 357 29.70 -2.86 -8.75
N VAL A 358 28.58 -2.15 -8.98
CA VAL A 358 27.23 -2.75 -8.99
C VAL A 358 26.50 -2.30 -10.27
N LEU A 359 26.17 -3.26 -11.11
CA LEU A 359 25.35 -3.03 -12.31
C LEU A 359 23.88 -2.99 -11.93
N LEU A 360 23.17 -1.97 -12.39
CA LEU A 360 21.74 -1.77 -12.25
C LEU A 360 21.05 -1.86 -13.60
N THR A 361 19.96 -2.60 -13.70
CA THR A 361 19.22 -2.77 -14.94
C THR A 361 17.72 -2.58 -14.75
N GLY A 362 17.08 -2.03 -15.79
CA GLY A 362 15.64 -1.86 -15.83
C GLY A 362 15.08 -0.94 -14.75
N GLY A 363 13.81 -1.17 -14.38
CA GLY A 363 13.11 -0.33 -13.42
C GLY A 363 12.41 0.87 -14.04
N ALA A 364 11.77 1.67 -13.18
CA ALA A 364 11.14 2.93 -13.54
C ALA A 364 11.52 4.03 -12.56
N GLY A 365 11.72 5.23 -13.08
CA GLY A 365 12.01 6.44 -12.32
C GLY A 365 10.81 7.38 -12.25
N LYS A 366 11.00 8.51 -11.58
CA LYS A 366 10.01 9.57 -11.49
C LYS A 366 9.76 10.18 -12.89
N GLY A 367 8.54 9.99 -13.39
CA GLY A 367 8.16 10.47 -14.73
C GLY A 367 8.69 9.64 -15.91
N SER A 368 9.46 8.56 -15.68
CA SER A 368 9.97 7.67 -16.70
C SER A 368 9.49 6.24 -16.49
N ARG A 369 8.96 5.62 -17.56
CA ARG A 369 8.55 4.20 -17.56
C ARG A 369 9.70 3.23 -17.76
N ALA A 370 10.88 3.71 -18.14
CA ALA A 370 12.08 2.93 -18.36
C ALA A 370 13.30 3.68 -17.85
N MET A 371 14.21 2.96 -17.23
CA MET A 371 15.52 3.48 -16.86
C MET A 371 16.59 2.85 -17.74
N ALA A 372 17.53 3.66 -18.18
CA ALA A 372 18.74 3.15 -18.81
C ALA A 372 19.58 2.39 -17.77
N PRO A 373 20.29 1.34 -18.16
CA PRO A 373 21.23 0.66 -17.27
C PRO A 373 22.26 1.65 -16.72
N LYS A 374 22.62 1.47 -15.45
CA LYS A 374 23.61 2.30 -14.75
C LYS A 374 24.58 1.39 -14.01
N CYS A 375 25.75 1.89 -13.74
CA CYS A 375 26.68 1.23 -12.85
C CYS A 375 27.00 2.12 -11.65
N LEU A 376 26.88 1.59 -10.44
CA LEU A 376 27.39 2.24 -9.23
C LEU A 376 28.85 1.86 -9.06
N VAL A 377 29.69 2.86 -8.83
CA VAL A 377 31.12 2.69 -8.63
C VAL A 377 31.54 3.33 -7.31
N ARG A 378 32.22 2.55 -6.48
CA ARG A 378 32.76 3.02 -5.20
C ARG A 378 34.14 3.62 -5.43
N GLY A 379 34.26 4.93 -5.34
CA GLY A 379 35.53 5.68 -5.38
C GLY A 379 36.04 6.03 -4.00
N GLN A 380 37.14 6.81 -3.95
CA GLN A 380 37.71 7.29 -2.68
C GLN A 380 36.80 8.23 -1.91
N THR A 381 36.00 9.06 -2.60
CA THR A 381 35.10 10.05 -2.02
C THR A 381 33.67 9.51 -1.80
N GLY A 382 33.41 8.24 -2.15
CA GLY A 382 32.10 7.61 -2.03
C GLY A 382 31.59 7.03 -3.34
N TRP A 383 30.27 6.82 -3.40
CA TRP A 383 29.60 6.21 -4.55
C TRP A 383 29.27 7.26 -5.63
N ARG A 384 29.51 6.90 -6.87
CA ARG A 384 29.13 7.66 -8.07
C ARG A 384 28.39 6.77 -9.06
N THR A 385 27.74 7.39 -10.04
CA THR A 385 27.02 6.68 -11.11
C THR A 385 27.83 6.74 -12.39
N ALA A 386 28.15 5.59 -12.95
CA ALA A 386 28.80 5.43 -14.25
C ALA A 386 27.78 5.09 -15.33
N CYS A 387 28.04 5.53 -16.56
CA CYS A 387 27.24 5.18 -17.73
C CYS A 387 27.52 3.72 -18.15
N VAL A 388 26.49 3.03 -18.64
CA VAL A 388 26.64 1.69 -19.23
C VAL A 388 26.43 1.80 -20.73
N LEU A 389 27.48 1.49 -21.48
CA LEU A 389 27.42 1.37 -22.94
C LEU A 389 27.13 -0.09 -23.30
N SER A 390 26.03 -0.31 -23.98
CA SER A 390 25.59 -1.65 -24.41
C SER A 390 25.58 -1.75 -25.93
N SER A 391 25.93 -2.93 -26.42
CA SER A 391 25.88 -3.27 -27.84
C SER A 391 24.46 -3.38 -28.40
N THR A 392 23.48 -3.62 -27.54
CA THR A 392 22.07 -3.81 -27.91
C THR A 392 21.14 -3.18 -26.85
N ASP A 393 19.89 -2.94 -27.24
CA ASP A 393 18.86 -2.47 -26.33
C ASP A 393 18.46 -3.57 -25.32
N TRP A 394 18.36 -3.20 -24.06
CA TRP A 394 17.91 -4.08 -22.97
C TRP A 394 16.38 -4.29 -22.96
N GLY A 395 15.67 -3.47 -23.71
CA GLY A 395 14.22 -3.35 -23.62
C GLY A 395 13.73 -2.74 -22.30
N ILE A 396 12.47 -2.34 -22.27
CA ILE A 396 11.82 -1.82 -21.06
C ILE A 396 11.47 -2.99 -20.16
N ARG A 397 12.11 -3.10 -19.00
CA ARG A 397 11.87 -4.19 -18.04
C ARG A 397 11.74 -3.65 -16.61
N ARG A 398 10.75 -4.16 -15.88
CA ARG A 398 10.60 -3.97 -14.44
C ARG A 398 10.35 -5.32 -13.79
N TYR A 399 10.83 -5.48 -12.53
CA TYR A 399 10.62 -6.70 -11.76
C TYR A 399 11.10 -7.97 -12.50
N HIS A 400 12.16 -7.83 -13.27
CA HIS A 400 12.94 -8.92 -13.88
C HIS A 400 13.99 -9.39 -12.89
N THR A 401 14.64 -10.50 -13.21
CA THR A 401 15.79 -11.00 -12.46
C THR A 401 17.11 -10.75 -13.20
N LEU A 402 18.16 -10.51 -12.44
CA LEU A 402 19.54 -10.38 -12.91
C LEU A 402 20.38 -11.32 -12.06
N THR A 403 20.78 -12.46 -12.64
CA THR A 403 21.40 -13.57 -11.91
C THR A 403 22.83 -13.79 -12.39
N ALA A 404 23.79 -13.92 -11.46
CA ALA A 404 25.17 -14.20 -11.79
C ALA A 404 25.29 -15.54 -12.56
N HIS A 405 26.06 -15.51 -13.66
CA HIS A 405 26.31 -16.72 -14.41
C HIS A 405 27.63 -17.38 -13.94
N PRO A 406 27.68 -18.70 -13.73
CA PRO A 406 28.89 -19.39 -13.22
C PRO A 406 30.16 -19.13 -14.02
N LEU A 407 30.05 -18.96 -15.34
CA LEU A 407 31.16 -18.60 -16.23
C LEU A 407 31.44 -17.10 -16.35
N GLY A 408 31.01 -16.29 -15.34
CA GLY A 408 31.16 -14.84 -15.32
C GLY A 408 30.04 -14.11 -16.05
N GLY A 409 29.82 -12.82 -15.72
CA GLY A 409 28.71 -12.01 -16.22
C GLY A 409 27.36 -12.40 -15.59
N ALA A 410 26.25 -12.12 -16.29
CA ALA A 410 24.91 -12.33 -15.75
C ALA A 410 23.89 -12.80 -16.79
N VAL A 411 22.76 -13.32 -16.31
CA VAL A 411 21.57 -13.65 -17.10
C VAL A 411 20.43 -12.75 -16.63
N VAL A 412 19.75 -12.10 -17.57
CA VAL A 412 18.52 -11.36 -17.36
C VAL A 412 17.34 -12.20 -17.82
N TYR A 413 16.34 -12.41 -16.97
CA TYR A 413 15.14 -13.13 -17.34
C TYR A 413 13.87 -12.37 -16.94
N GLY A 414 12.86 -12.44 -17.83
CA GLY A 414 11.52 -12.00 -17.51
C GLY A 414 11.35 -10.49 -17.30
N GLY A 415 10.46 -10.17 -16.39
CA GLY A 415 10.03 -8.80 -16.15
C GLY A 415 8.80 -8.43 -16.98
N ARG A 416 8.48 -7.12 -17.01
CA ARG A 416 7.36 -6.59 -17.77
C ARG A 416 7.64 -5.19 -18.30
N SER A 417 7.03 -4.83 -19.41
CA SER A 417 6.95 -3.44 -19.89
C SER A 417 5.68 -2.72 -19.39
N SER A 418 4.59 -3.47 -19.23
CA SER A 418 3.33 -3.04 -18.60
C SER A 418 2.67 -4.23 -17.88
N PRO A 419 1.64 -4.03 -17.04
CA PRO A 419 0.92 -5.14 -16.40
C PRO A 419 0.33 -6.17 -17.37
N LEU A 420 0.04 -5.76 -18.62
CA LEU A 420 -0.49 -6.63 -19.67
C LEU A 420 0.60 -7.27 -20.55
N ASN A 421 1.86 -6.86 -20.40
CA ASN A 421 2.97 -7.28 -21.25
C ASN A 421 4.11 -7.89 -20.43
N PRO A 422 3.96 -9.15 -19.97
CA PRO A 422 5.05 -9.90 -19.38
C PRO A 422 6.09 -10.27 -20.45
N ILE A 423 7.35 -10.37 -20.04
CA ILE A 423 8.49 -10.68 -20.90
C ILE A 423 9.01 -12.08 -20.56
N GLY A 424 9.33 -12.88 -21.56
CA GLY A 424 9.89 -14.23 -21.41
C GLY A 424 11.28 -14.40 -22.01
N SER A 425 11.88 -13.32 -22.58
CA SER A 425 13.21 -13.44 -23.20
C SER A 425 14.33 -13.48 -22.17
N LEU A 426 15.37 -14.23 -22.50
CA LEU A 426 16.62 -14.38 -21.77
C LEU A 426 17.71 -13.57 -22.46
N LEU A 427 18.45 -12.78 -21.68
CA LEU A 427 19.60 -12.04 -22.17
C LEU A 427 20.86 -12.48 -21.41
N ARG A 428 21.93 -12.73 -22.14
CA ARG A 428 23.26 -12.95 -21.59
C ARG A 428 24.01 -11.64 -21.55
N VAL A 429 24.46 -11.25 -20.39
CA VAL A 429 25.27 -10.04 -20.17
C VAL A 429 26.69 -10.45 -19.86
N THR A 430 27.64 -10.00 -20.67
CA THR A 430 29.07 -10.22 -20.42
C THR A 430 29.80 -8.88 -20.43
N PHE A 431 30.86 -8.81 -19.64
CA PHE A 431 31.74 -7.65 -19.55
C PHE A 431 33.16 -8.14 -19.33
N ASP A 432 34.13 -7.41 -19.89
CA ASP A 432 35.54 -7.61 -19.62
C ASP A 432 35.95 -6.73 -18.44
N PRO A 433 36.66 -7.21 -17.43
CA PRO A 433 37.26 -6.37 -16.40
C PRO A 433 38.13 -5.22 -16.95
N CYS A 434 38.73 -5.40 -18.12
CA CYS A 434 39.50 -4.36 -18.83
C CYS A 434 38.63 -3.29 -19.48
N ASP A 435 37.33 -3.52 -19.67
CA ASP A 435 36.37 -2.56 -20.19
C ASP A 435 35.89 -1.53 -19.15
N ARG A 436 36.44 -1.57 -17.94
CA ARG A 436 36.23 -0.58 -16.88
C ARG A 436 37.15 0.61 -17.14
N VAL A 437 36.61 1.67 -17.70
CA VAL A 437 37.36 2.91 -17.92
C VAL A 437 37.14 3.82 -16.73
N GLU A 438 38.04 3.75 -15.74
CA GLU A 438 37.95 4.55 -14.50
C GLU A 438 37.96 6.06 -14.75
N GLU A 439 38.69 6.52 -15.78
CA GLU A 439 38.79 7.95 -16.13
C GLU A 439 37.54 8.48 -16.81
N GLU A 440 36.72 7.65 -17.45
CA GLU A 440 35.54 8.09 -18.22
C GLU A 440 34.19 7.75 -17.54
N ASP A 441 34.18 7.18 -16.33
CA ASP A 441 32.96 6.74 -15.64
C ASP A 441 32.03 5.89 -16.54
N THR A 442 32.60 4.96 -17.29
CA THR A 442 31.91 4.17 -18.29
C THR A 442 32.20 2.68 -18.11
N LEU A 443 31.15 1.87 -18.18
CA LEU A 443 31.21 0.41 -18.24
C LEU A 443 30.70 -0.05 -19.61
N LYS A 444 31.51 -0.79 -20.35
CA LYS A 444 31.08 -1.46 -21.59
C LYS A 444 30.54 -2.85 -21.28
N VAL A 445 29.38 -3.17 -21.80
CA VAL A 445 28.75 -4.48 -21.65
C VAL A 445 28.31 -5.01 -23.01
N CYS A 446 28.48 -6.32 -23.21
CA CYS A 446 27.93 -7.02 -24.36
C CYS A 446 26.64 -7.74 -23.90
N VAL A 447 25.52 -7.43 -24.54
CA VAL A 447 24.22 -8.03 -24.29
C VAL A 447 23.79 -8.83 -25.51
N LYS A 448 23.47 -10.10 -25.33
CA LYS A 448 23.00 -10.99 -26.40
C LYS A 448 21.76 -11.76 -25.94
N GLU A 449 20.79 -11.92 -26.81
CA GLU A 449 19.69 -12.81 -26.57
C GLU A 449 20.18 -14.26 -26.57
N MET A 450 19.72 -15.04 -25.60
CA MET A 450 20.03 -16.47 -25.48
C MET A 450 18.99 -17.28 -26.25
N ALA A 451 19.44 -17.95 -27.30
CA ALA A 451 18.60 -18.88 -28.04
C ALA A 451 18.53 -20.22 -27.30
N CYS A 452 17.55 -20.40 -26.43
CA CYS A 452 17.35 -21.60 -25.66
C CYS A 452 16.39 -22.56 -26.38
N THR A 453 16.61 -23.86 -26.22
CA THR A 453 15.74 -24.94 -26.70
C THR A 453 14.91 -25.52 -25.54
N GLY A 454 13.96 -26.43 -25.84
CA GLY A 454 13.05 -26.99 -24.85
C GLY A 454 11.84 -26.09 -24.58
N ASP A 455 11.09 -26.40 -23.53
CA ASP A 455 9.83 -25.70 -23.21
C ASP A 455 10.10 -24.60 -22.15
N PRO A 456 10.16 -23.32 -22.56
CA PRO A 456 10.39 -22.22 -21.65
C PRO A 456 9.17 -21.97 -20.75
N PRO A 457 9.35 -21.43 -19.54
CA PRO A 457 8.24 -20.97 -18.71
C PRO A 457 7.47 -19.85 -19.37
N GLU A 458 6.19 -19.71 -19.01
CA GLU A 458 5.38 -18.56 -19.40
C GLU A 458 6.06 -17.24 -19.04
N PRO A 459 5.95 -16.18 -19.87
CA PRO A 459 6.43 -14.85 -19.54
C PRO A 459 5.90 -14.36 -18.20
N ARG A 460 6.79 -13.87 -17.34
CA ARG A 460 6.47 -13.53 -15.94
C ARG A 460 7.33 -12.40 -15.36
N TRP A 461 6.84 -11.78 -14.30
CA TRP A 461 7.58 -10.82 -13.50
C TRP A 461 7.39 -11.07 -12.00
N ARG A 462 8.21 -10.43 -11.13
CA ARG A 462 8.21 -10.64 -9.66
C ARG A 462 8.43 -12.11 -9.27
N HIS A 463 9.07 -12.86 -10.15
CA HIS A 463 9.56 -14.23 -9.93
C HIS A 463 10.97 -14.19 -9.33
N ILE A 464 11.47 -15.35 -8.92
CA ILE A 464 12.89 -15.53 -8.64
C ILE A 464 13.55 -16.30 -9.78
N ALA A 465 14.83 -15.99 -10.02
CA ALA A 465 15.71 -16.83 -10.81
C ALA A 465 17.07 -16.89 -10.09
N THR A 466 17.52 -18.09 -9.79
CA THR A 466 18.78 -18.31 -9.08
C THR A 466 19.50 -19.54 -9.63
N VAL A 467 20.83 -19.59 -9.50
CA VAL A 467 21.60 -20.76 -9.94
C VAL A 467 21.56 -21.82 -8.86
N VAL A 468 21.20 -23.04 -9.27
CA VAL A 468 21.28 -24.26 -8.46
C VAL A 468 22.16 -25.30 -9.18
N SER A 469 22.85 -26.15 -8.42
CA SER A 469 23.82 -27.11 -8.99
C SER A 469 23.41 -28.53 -8.66
N HIS A 470 23.43 -29.41 -9.66
CA HIS A 470 23.17 -30.82 -9.48
C HIS A 470 24.10 -31.67 -10.37
N LYS A 471 24.84 -32.63 -9.77
CA LYS A 471 25.78 -33.53 -10.47
C LYS A 471 26.78 -32.82 -11.38
N GLY A 472 27.31 -31.67 -10.91
CA GLY A 472 28.31 -30.90 -11.66
C GLY A 472 27.73 -30.06 -12.82
N LYS A 473 26.42 -29.97 -12.94
CA LYS A 473 25.72 -29.06 -13.89
C LYS A 473 25.07 -27.93 -13.15
N ASP A 474 25.12 -26.75 -13.74
CA ASP A 474 24.46 -25.54 -13.22
C ASP A 474 23.18 -25.26 -13.98
N PHE A 475 22.14 -24.98 -13.24
CA PHE A 475 20.82 -24.65 -13.76
C PHE A 475 20.37 -23.28 -13.27
N LEU A 476 19.84 -22.47 -14.17
CA LEU A 476 19.01 -21.33 -13.76
C LEU A 476 17.63 -21.87 -13.39
N PHE A 477 17.30 -21.83 -12.11
CA PHE A 477 15.99 -22.21 -11.60
C PHE A 477 15.09 -20.99 -11.49
N VAL A 478 13.96 -21.02 -12.18
CA VAL A 478 12.93 -19.97 -12.18
C VAL A 478 11.71 -20.48 -11.43
N PHE A 479 11.22 -19.73 -10.45
CA PHE A 479 10.04 -20.14 -9.67
C PHE A 479 9.09 -18.96 -9.41
N GLY A 480 7.78 -19.26 -9.52
CA GLY A 480 6.74 -18.33 -9.13
C GLY A 480 6.65 -17.06 -9.98
N GLY A 481 6.30 -15.98 -9.37
CA GLY A 481 5.99 -14.71 -10.05
C GLY A 481 4.55 -14.63 -10.49
N LYS A 482 4.29 -13.75 -11.43
CA LYS A 482 2.95 -13.63 -12.02
C LYS A 482 3.02 -13.27 -13.50
N ASN A 483 1.98 -13.62 -14.23
CA ASN A 483 1.69 -13.10 -15.56
C ASN A 483 0.58 -12.02 -15.48
N HIS A 484 -0.06 -11.67 -16.59
CA HIS A 484 -1.12 -10.65 -16.61
C HIS A 484 -2.37 -11.04 -15.80
N SER A 485 -2.63 -12.31 -15.57
CA SER A 485 -3.89 -12.83 -14.99
C SER A 485 -3.72 -13.61 -13.69
N THR A 486 -2.61 -14.32 -13.52
CA THR A 486 -2.44 -15.30 -12.43
C THR A 486 -1.13 -15.15 -11.68
N VAL A 487 -1.14 -15.58 -10.42
CA VAL A 487 0.05 -15.82 -9.61
C VAL A 487 0.51 -17.26 -9.88
N LEU A 488 1.80 -17.42 -10.18
CA LEU A 488 2.38 -18.67 -10.61
C LEU A 488 3.05 -19.43 -9.44
N GLY A 489 3.03 -20.75 -9.48
CA GLY A 489 3.65 -21.61 -8.48
C GLY A 489 4.48 -22.75 -9.11
N ASP A 490 4.77 -22.63 -10.40
CA ASP A 490 5.57 -23.57 -11.18
C ASP A 490 7.07 -23.26 -11.08
N GLY A 491 7.90 -24.30 -11.24
CA GLY A 491 9.35 -24.21 -11.24
C GLY A 491 9.96 -24.80 -12.53
N HIS A 492 10.92 -24.08 -13.11
CA HIS A 492 11.56 -24.46 -14.38
C HIS A 492 13.08 -24.40 -14.27
N PHE A 493 13.75 -25.34 -14.93
CA PHE A 493 15.20 -25.45 -14.93
C PHE A 493 15.79 -25.24 -16.33
N LEU A 494 16.64 -24.25 -16.50
CA LEU A 494 17.43 -24.03 -17.68
C LEU A 494 18.85 -24.55 -17.43
N CYS A 495 19.27 -25.61 -18.10
CA CYS A 495 20.66 -26.03 -18.09
C CYS A 495 21.53 -24.97 -18.79
N LEU A 496 22.42 -24.33 -18.04
CA LEU A 496 23.19 -23.18 -18.52
C LEU A 496 24.23 -23.55 -19.58
N ASP A 497 24.85 -24.74 -19.47
CA ASP A 497 25.85 -25.22 -20.45
C ASP A 497 25.21 -25.59 -21.80
N GLN A 498 23.99 -26.16 -21.75
CA GLN A 498 23.30 -26.67 -22.94
C GLN A 498 22.33 -25.62 -23.52
N GLN A 499 22.03 -24.57 -22.78
CA GLN A 499 20.99 -23.58 -23.10
C GLN A 499 19.65 -24.25 -23.43
N HIS A 500 19.29 -25.25 -22.61
CA HIS A 500 18.12 -26.09 -22.83
C HIS A 500 17.23 -26.12 -21.56
N TRP A 501 15.95 -25.80 -21.73
CA TRP A 501 14.95 -25.99 -20.67
C TRP A 501 14.70 -27.49 -20.52
N THR A 502 14.93 -28.03 -19.34
CA THR A 502 14.87 -29.44 -19.06
C THR A 502 14.01 -29.74 -17.85
N GLU A 503 13.33 -30.88 -17.89
CA GLU A 503 12.67 -31.39 -16.71
C GLU A 503 13.70 -31.96 -15.74
N VAL A 504 13.58 -31.58 -14.48
CA VAL A 504 14.36 -32.10 -13.35
C VAL A 504 13.40 -32.64 -12.32
N LEU A 505 13.66 -33.81 -11.79
CA LEU A 505 12.85 -34.40 -10.74
C LEU A 505 12.91 -33.51 -9.50
N VAL A 506 11.74 -33.07 -9.02
CA VAL A 506 11.59 -32.32 -7.77
C VAL A 506 10.61 -33.07 -6.88
N GLU A 507 11.10 -33.55 -5.76
CA GLU A 507 10.33 -34.26 -4.74
C GLU A 507 9.82 -33.27 -3.67
N GLY A 508 8.97 -33.73 -2.76
CA GLY A 508 8.41 -32.93 -1.69
C GLY A 508 7.23 -32.06 -2.13
N THR A 509 6.74 -31.23 -1.22
CA THR A 509 5.61 -30.33 -1.49
C THR A 509 6.12 -28.97 -1.96
N ALA A 510 5.84 -28.63 -3.20
CA ALA A 510 6.20 -27.31 -3.73
C ALA A 510 5.54 -26.19 -2.92
N PRO A 511 6.21 -25.03 -2.76
CA PRO A 511 5.60 -23.84 -2.16
C PRO A 511 4.36 -23.43 -2.91
N GLU A 512 3.40 -22.80 -2.21
CA GLU A 512 2.22 -22.26 -2.87
C GLU A 512 2.59 -21.16 -3.89
N ALA A 513 1.70 -20.93 -4.87
CA ALA A 513 1.87 -19.89 -5.88
C ALA A 513 2.07 -18.51 -5.23
N ARG A 514 3.12 -17.81 -5.63
CA ARG A 514 3.54 -16.55 -5.01
C ARG A 514 4.35 -15.66 -5.93
N HIS A 515 4.32 -14.36 -5.66
CA HIS A 515 5.19 -13.38 -6.31
C HIS A 515 5.85 -12.45 -5.28
N SER A 516 6.82 -11.64 -5.70
CA SER A 516 7.55 -10.71 -4.81
C SER A 516 8.19 -11.38 -3.59
N HIS A 517 8.51 -12.66 -3.72
CA HIS A 517 9.32 -13.43 -2.78
C HIS A 517 10.79 -13.34 -3.16
N THR A 518 11.67 -13.82 -2.29
CA THR A 518 13.11 -13.89 -2.54
C THR A 518 13.61 -15.31 -2.48
N ALA A 519 14.68 -15.58 -3.21
CA ALA A 519 15.46 -16.81 -3.07
C ALA A 519 16.94 -16.53 -3.24
N CYS A 520 17.73 -17.17 -2.40
CA CYS A 520 19.20 -17.07 -2.41
C CYS A 520 19.81 -18.44 -2.59
N PRO A 521 20.93 -18.57 -3.33
CA PRO A 521 21.66 -19.84 -3.42
C PRO A 521 22.08 -20.32 -2.01
N TYR A 522 21.87 -21.59 -1.74
CA TYR A 522 22.26 -22.21 -0.47
C TYR A 522 22.56 -23.71 -0.66
N GLN A 523 23.77 -24.15 -0.33
CA GLN A 523 24.23 -25.55 -0.35
C GLN A 523 23.90 -26.30 -1.67
N GLY A 524 24.14 -25.66 -2.81
CA GLY A 524 23.86 -26.24 -4.15
C GLY A 524 22.41 -26.19 -4.58
N GLY A 525 21.49 -25.81 -3.68
CA GLY A 525 20.09 -25.48 -3.92
C GLY A 525 19.79 -24.02 -3.62
N LEU A 526 18.67 -23.75 -2.95
CA LEU A 526 18.28 -22.40 -2.56
C LEU A 526 17.48 -22.36 -1.25
N ALA A 527 17.48 -21.18 -0.61
CA ALA A 527 16.56 -20.80 0.45
C ALA A 527 15.59 -19.74 -0.08
N LEU A 528 14.29 -20.02 -0.01
CA LEU A 528 13.19 -19.14 -0.43
C LEU A 528 12.45 -18.63 0.79
N PHE A 529 12.06 -17.34 0.78
CA PHE A 529 11.29 -16.74 1.86
C PHE A 529 10.16 -15.83 1.35
N GLY A 530 8.99 -15.92 2.03
CA GLY A 530 7.92 -14.96 1.95
C GLY A 530 7.25 -14.82 0.58
N GLY A 531 6.82 -13.62 0.28
CA GLY A 531 6.09 -13.27 -0.94
C GLY A 531 4.62 -12.96 -0.71
N LEU A 532 3.89 -12.68 -1.79
CA LEU A 532 2.45 -12.45 -1.79
C LEU A 532 1.77 -13.62 -2.50
N GLY A 533 0.89 -14.32 -1.80
CA GLY A 533 0.11 -15.45 -2.33
C GLY A 533 -1.03 -15.02 -3.26
N SER A 534 -1.67 -15.98 -3.91
CA SER A 534 -2.78 -15.76 -4.85
C SER A 534 -4.00 -15.10 -4.18
N GLY A 535 -4.21 -15.34 -2.88
CA GLY A 535 -5.27 -14.71 -2.08
C GLY A 535 -4.98 -13.26 -1.65
N GLY A 536 -3.85 -12.67 -2.09
CA GLY A 536 -3.44 -11.33 -1.67
C GLY A 536 -2.99 -11.25 -0.22
N VAL A 537 -2.56 -12.36 0.38
CA VAL A 537 -2.06 -12.42 1.77
C VAL A 537 -0.54 -12.62 1.74
N PRO A 538 0.23 -11.79 2.48
CA PRO A 538 1.66 -11.99 2.63
C PRO A 538 1.99 -13.34 3.27
N LEU A 539 3.04 -13.98 2.77
CA LEU A 539 3.56 -15.27 3.24
C LEU A 539 4.78 -15.05 4.13
N GLY A 540 5.01 -15.96 5.08
CA GLY A 540 6.13 -15.89 6.03
C GLY A 540 6.87 -17.22 6.19
N ASP A 541 6.58 -18.19 5.32
CA ASP A 541 7.25 -19.48 5.31
C ASP A 541 8.66 -19.42 4.69
N THR A 542 9.53 -20.29 5.18
CA THR A 542 10.87 -20.51 4.63
C THR A 542 10.92 -21.90 4.00
N GLN A 543 11.32 -21.96 2.73
CA GLN A 543 11.39 -23.20 1.96
C GLN A 543 12.83 -23.40 1.45
N LEU A 544 13.31 -24.62 1.53
CA LEU A 544 14.64 -25.02 1.02
C LEU A 544 14.44 -25.95 -0.18
N LEU A 545 15.07 -25.63 -1.30
CA LEU A 545 15.22 -26.58 -2.40
C LEU A 545 16.59 -27.23 -2.25
N LYS A 546 16.63 -28.49 -1.85
CA LYS A 546 17.85 -29.22 -1.54
C LYS A 546 18.18 -30.18 -2.67
N PRO A 547 19.46 -30.27 -3.12
CA PRO A 547 19.86 -31.29 -4.08
C PRO A 547 19.76 -32.69 -3.46
N THR A 548 19.30 -33.67 -4.25
CA THR A 548 19.17 -35.08 -3.90
C THR A 548 19.91 -35.96 -4.91
N ALA A 549 19.94 -37.27 -4.70
CA ALA A 549 20.54 -38.19 -5.67
C ALA A 549 19.82 -38.18 -7.04
N GLY A 550 18.49 -37.92 -7.07
CA GLY A 550 17.68 -37.93 -8.28
C GLY A 550 17.47 -36.54 -8.93
N GLY A 551 17.60 -35.48 -8.19
CA GLY A 551 17.29 -34.13 -8.61
C GLY A 551 17.26 -33.17 -7.42
N PHE A 552 16.10 -32.63 -7.08
CA PHE A 552 15.92 -31.75 -5.93
C PHE A 552 14.72 -32.17 -5.08
N CYS A 553 14.65 -31.65 -3.85
CA CYS A 553 13.53 -31.86 -2.95
C CYS A 553 13.19 -30.55 -2.24
N TRP A 554 11.91 -30.18 -2.24
CA TRP A 554 11.41 -29.11 -1.40
C TRP A 554 11.28 -29.58 0.05
N ASP A 555 11.83 -28.79 0.97
CA ASP A 555 11.78 -29.02 2.41
C ASP A 555 11.40 -27.72 3.12
N ARG A 556 10.35 -27.76 3.93
CA ARG A 556 9.90 -26.60 4.69
C ARG A 556 10.71 -26.49 5.98
N LEU A 557 11.40 -25.36 6.14
CA LEU A 557 12.10 -25.04 7.39
C LEU A 557 11.11 -24.45 8.40
N GLU A 558 10.94 -25.13 9.52
CA GLU A 558 10.15 -24.59 10.64
C GLU A 558 10.95 -23.50 11.35
N VAL A 559 10.41 -22.27 11.36
CA VAL A 559 11.06 -21.08 11.92
C VAL A 559 10.47 -20.72 13.28
N HIS A 560 11.33 -20.59 14.27
CA HIS A 560 10.95 -20.27 15.65
C HIS A 560 11.84 -19.18 16.26
N PRO A 561 11.21 -18.12 16.83
CA PRO A 561 9.81 -17.76 16.70
C PRO A 561 9.40 -17.45 15.25
N PRO A 562 8.11 -17.57 14.89
CA PRO A 562 7.68 -17.29 13.53
C PRO A 562 7.92 -15.82 13.16
N LEU A 563 8.34 -15.59 11.93
CA LEU A 563 8.52 -14.24 11.40
C LEU A 563 7.21 -13.64 10.90
N ILE A 564 7.16 -12.32 10.89
CA ILE A 564 6.03 -11.61 10.28
C ILE A 564 6.08 -11.81 8.77
N PRO A 565 4.97 -12.31 8.17
CA PRO A 565 4.84 -12.45 6.73
C PRO A 565 5.10 -11.14 5.99
N ARG A 566 5.88 -11.18 4.90
CA ARG A 566 6.23 -10.01 4.09
C ARG A 566 6.53 -10.34 2.64
N TYR A 567 6.42 -9.34 1.78
CA TYR A 567 6.72 -9.43 0.36
C TYR A 567 7.39 -8.14 -0.15
N GLY A 568 7.97 -8.18 -1.35
CA GLY A 568 8.69 -7.03 -1.89
C GLY A 568 9.94 -6.64 -1.11
N HIS A 569 10.46 -7.57 -0.32
CA HIS A 569 11.70 -7.49 0.44
C HIS A 569 12.89 -7.91 -0.41
N ALA A 570 14.10 -7.67 0.08
CA ALA A 570 15.33 -8.25 -0.45
C ALA A 570 15.89 -9.28 0.54
N ALA A 571 16.72 -10.22 0.06
CA ALA A 571 17.36 -11.18 0.95
C ALA A 571 18.76 -11.58 0.46
N HIS A 572 19.60 -11.97 1.42
CA HIS A 572 20.94 -12.50 1.19
C HIS A 572 21.22 -13.67 2.13
N VAL A 573 21.99 -14.65 1.68
CA VAL A 573 22.55 -15.69 2.54
C VAL A 573 23.99 -15.35 2.88
N ILE A 574 24.30 -15.33 4.17
CA ILE A 574 25.65 -15.11 4.71
C ILE A 574 25.96 -16.26 5.64
N GLY A 575 26.87 -17.14 5.22
CA GLY A 575 27.07 -18.44 5.89
C GLY A 575 25.78 -19.27 5.87
N ASP A 576 25.31 -19.67 7.05
CA ASP A 576 24.04 -20.39 7.22
C ASP A 576 22.89 -19.47 7.65
N ARG A 577 23.01 -18.16 7.49
CA ARG A 577 21.99 -17.18 7.88
C ARG A 577 21.34 -16.55 6.65
N LEU A 578 20.01 -16.63 6.57
CA LEU A 578 19.22 -15.87 5.61
C LEU A 578 18.85 -14.53 6.24
N VAL A 579 19.33 -13.45 5.64
CA VAL A 579 19.09 -12.06 6.05
C VAL A 579 18.06 -11.45 5.13
N VAL A 580 16.87 -11.16 5.66
CA VAL A 580 15.73 -10.59 4.93
C VAL A 580 15.59 -9.12 5.28
N VAL A 581 15.58 -8.23 4.28
CA VAL A 581 15.61 -6.78 4.47
C VAL A 581 14.31 -6.14 3.98
N GLY A 582 13.65 -5.36 4.83
CA GLY A 582 12.49 -4.55 4.48
C GLY A 582 11.27 -5.36 4.03
N GLY A 583 10.60 -4.88 3.00
CA GLY A 583 9.37 -5.41 2.45
C GLY A 583 8.12 -4.67 2.91
N VAL A 584 6.96 -5.26 2.64
CA VAL A 584 5.65 -4.81 3.10
C VAL A 584 5.03 -5.93 3.93
N TRP A 585 4.50 -5.57 5.09
CA TRP A 585 3.79 -6.47 5.99
C TRP A 585 2.46 -5.87 6.47
N LEU A 586 1.59 -6.67 7.07
CA LEU A 586 0.29 -6.22 7.60
C LEU A 586 0.35 -5.88 9.11
N TYR A 587 1.54 -5.82 9.67
CA TYR A 587 1.70 -5.54 11.10
C TYR A 587 1.63 -4.06 11.46
N SER A 588 0.80 -3.76 12.48
CA SER A 588 0.59 -2.39 12.94
C SER A 588 1.72 -1.82 13.83
N GLY A 589 2.64 -2.66 14.27
CA GLY A 589 3.67 -2.31 15.26
C GLY A 589 4.96 -1.71 14.71
N GLY A 590 4.96 -1.17 13.51
CA GLY A 590 6.12 -0.51 12.90
C GLY A 590 6.33 -0.89 11.43
N VAL A 591 7.52 -0.58 10.90
CA VAL A 591 7.93 -0.94 9.53
C VAL A 591 8.85 -2.16 9.56
N PRO A 592 8.86 -2.98 8.48
CA PRO A 592 9.80 -4.09 8.38
C PRO A 592 11.24 -3.63 8.48
N GLY A 593 11.97 -4.24 9.40
CA GLY A 593 13.42 -4.07 9.56
C GLY A 593 14.19 -5.17 8.85
N ILE A 594 15.11 -5.81 9.58
CA ILE A 594 15.86 -6.96 9.10
C ILE A 594 15.49 -8.20 9.91
N ALA A 595 15.03 -9.24 9.22
CA ALA A 595 14.87 -10.55 9.82
C ALA A 595 16.06 -11.44 9.49
N VAL A 596 16.52 -12.19 10.47
CA VAL A 596 17.61 -13.16 10.32
C VAL A 596 17.08 -14.54 10.68
N ILE A 597 17.28 -15.50 9.79
CA ILE A 597 16.90 -16.90 9.98
C ILE A 597 18.17 -17.75 9.91
N ASP A 598 18.44 -18.51 10.93
CA ASP A 598 19.45 -19.57 10.87
C ASP A 598 18.86 -20.75 10.09
N LEU A 599 19.43 -21.05 8.93
CA LEU A 599 18.94 -22.07 8.00
C LEU A 599 19.20 -23.50 8.47
N THR A 600 19.99 -23.69 9.52
CA THR A 600 20.27 -25.00 10.10
C THR A 600 19.35 -25.32 11.28
N SER A 601 19.12 -24.36 12.15
CA SER A 601 18.31 -24.53 13.36
C SER A 601 16.87 -24.06 13.23
N GLY A 602 16.57 -23.19 12.25
CA GLY A 602 15.28 -22.51 12.12
C GLY A 602 15.09 -21.39 13.15
N SER A 603 16.10 -21.00 13.93
CA SER A 603 15.96 -19.88 14.86
C SER A 603 15.89 -18.55 14.12
N SER A 604 15.07 -17.62 14.61
CA SER A 604 14.88 -16.32 13.97
C SER A 604 15.01 -15.15 14.94
N LEU A 605 15.38 -13.99 14.39
CA LEU A 605 15.51 -12.74 15.14
C LEU A 605 15.17 -11.54 14.24
N GLU A 606 14.33 -10.62 14.73
CA GLU A 606 14.01 -9.37 14.04
C GLU A 606 14.81 -8.20 14.63
N PHE A 607 15.44 -7.42 13.73
CA PHE A 607 16.15 -6.20 14.07
C PHE A 607 15.37 -4.98 13.56
N CYS A 608 15.18 -3.98 14.41
CA CYS A 608 14.72 -2.67 13.96
C CYS A 608 15.83 -1.95 13.20
N LEU A 609 15.44 -1.03 12.32
CA LEU A 609 16.38 -0.14 11.63
C LEU A 609 16.39 1.24 12.28
N ASP A 610 17.58 1.74 12.57
CA ASP A 610 17.79 3.14 12.92
C ASP A 610 18.06 3.95 11.64
N THR A 611 17.05 4.68 11.20
CA THR A 611 17.08 5.52 9.99
C THR A 611 17.29 7.00 10.27
N THR A 612 17.66 7.38 11.48
CA THR A 612 17.80 8.79 11.93
C THR A 612 18.81 9.58 11.11
N SER A 613 19.80 8.92 10.53
CA SER A 613 20.80 9.55 9.66
C SER A 613 20.37 9.71 8.20
N VAL A 614 19.19 9.18 7.84
CA VAL A 614 18.68 9.27 6.46
C VAL A 614 17.74 10.47 6.35
N PRO A 615 18.05 11.50 5.54
CA PRO A 615 17.30 12.75 5.50
C PRO A 615 16.04 12.72 4.65
N TRP A 616 15.52 11.55 4.30
CA TRP A 616 14.26 11.36 3.57
C TRP A 616 13.49 10.17 4.16
N PRO A 617 12.17 10.10 3.96
CA PRO A 617 11.39 8.91 4.31
C PRO A 617 11.89 7.68 3.54
N LEU A 618 12.59 6.76 4.21
CA LEU A 618 13.21 5.59 3.58
C LEU A 618 12.18 4.48 3.39
N MET A 619 11.76 4.26 2.15
CA MET A 619 10.83 3.18 1.78
C MET A 619 11.61 1.96 1.31
N LEU A 620 11.45 0.82 2.00
CA LEU A 620 12.16 -0.42 1.72
C LEU A 620 11.23 -1.47 1.09
N HIS A 621 10.68 -1.13 -0.07
CA HIS A 621 9.99 -2.04 -0.98
C HIS A 621 10.30 -1.67 -2.43
N SER A 622 10.19 -2.62 -3.34
CA SER A 622 10.52 -2.44 -4.77
C SER A 622 11.94 -1.92 -5.01
N PHE A 623 12.84 -2.14 -4.07
CA PHE A 623 14.27 -1.81 -4.11
C PHE A 623 15.08 -3.04 -4.50
N CYS A 624 16.35 -2.85 -4.82
CA CYS A 624 17.33 -3.92 -4.95
C CYS A 624 18.46 -3.74 -3.92
N SER A 625 19.20 -4.81 -3.65
CA SER A 625 20.27 -4.78 -2.67
C SER A 625 21.42 -5.69 -3.08
N GLU A 626 22.64 -5.32 -2.63
CA GLU A 626 23.85 -6.10 -2.85
C GLU A 626 24.71 -6.15 -1.58
N LEU A 627 25.34 -7.27 -1.33
CA LEU A 627 26.39 -7.36 -0.31
C LEU A 627 27.64 -6.62 -0.80
N LEU A 628 28.20 -5.76 0.04
CA LEU A 628 29.39 -4.98 -0.34
C LEU A 628 30.66 -5.86 -0.45
N GLU A 629 30.70 -6.95 0.31
CA GLU A 629 31.74 -7.95 0.29
C GLU A 629 31.10 -9.34 0.46
N PRO A 630 31.65 -10.41 -0.10
CA PRO A 630 31.03 -11.76 -0.04
C PRO A 630 30.83 -12.31 1.38
N GLU A 631 31.70 -11.93 2.32
CA GLU A 631 31.60 -12.23 3.74
C GLU A 631 31.16 -10.99 4.54
N GLY A 632 30.56 -10.04 3.83
CA GLY A 632 30.50 -8.66 4.23
C GLY A 632 29.55 -8.38 5.38
N THR A 633 30.01 -7.52 6.27
CA THR A 633 29.27 -6.95 7.39
C THR A 633 28.30 -5.82 6.97
N ALA A 634 28.12 -5.56 5.66
CA ALA A 634 27.27 -4.49 5.18
C ALA A 634 26.53 -4.84 3.90
N VAL A 635 25.26 -4.42 3.83
CA VAL A 635 24.40 -4.50 2.66
C VAL A 635 24.13 -3.11 2.11
N LEU A 636 24.22 -2.97 0.78
CA LEU A 636 23.87 -1.76 0.03
C LEU A 636 22.42 -1.89 -0.43
N LEU A 637 21.59 -0.90 -0.11
CA LEU A 637 20.19 -0.80 -0.52
C LEU A 637 20.08 0.29 -1.58
N ILE A 638 19.41 0.02 -2.70
CA ILE A 638 19.44 0.84 -3.91
C ILE A 638 18.03 1.06 -4.43
N GLY A 639 17.61 2.32 -4.58
CA GLY A 639 16.29 2.68 -5.06
C GLY A 639 15.18 2.30 -4.10
N GLY A 640 14.02 1.94 -4.62
CA GLY A 640 12.83 1.60 -3.87
C GLY A 640 11.91 2.79 -3.62
N GLY A 641 10.73 2.49 -3.09
CA GLY A 641 9.60 3.39 -3.00
C GLY A 641 8.58 3.12 -4.11
N GLY A 642 7.67 4.05 -4.32
CA GLY A 642 6.59 3.87 -5.29
C GLY A 642 5.63 5.04 -5.36
N ASN A 643 4.48 4.80 -5.94
CA ASN A 643 3.38 5.74 -6.01
C ASN A 643 2.63 5.76 -4.66
N CYS A 644 2.80 6.83 -3.90
CA CYS A 644 2.14 6.99 -2.60
C CYS A 644 0.69 7.45 -2.77
N PHE A 645 -0.12 6.68 -3.50
CA PHE A 645 -1.53 6.99 -3.75
C PHE A 645 -1.69 8.39 -4.38
N SER A 646 -2.63 9.21 -3.92
CA SER A 646 -2.80 10.59 -4.40
C SER A 646 -1.70 11.56 -3.95
N PHE A 647 -0.77 11.11 -3.11
CA PHE A 647 0.31 11.94 -2.54
C PHE A 647 1.53 12.09 -3.48
N GLY A 648 1.50 11.43 -4.64
CA GLY A 648 2.57 11.48 -5.64
C GLY A 648 3.54 10.31 -5.54
N THR A 649 4.57 10.34 -6.37
CA THR A 649 5.62 9.31 -6.40
C THR A 649 6.77 9.72 -5.49
N HIS A 650 7.13 8.82 -4.55
CA HIS A 650 8.29 8.94 -3.70
C HIS A 650 9.27 7.81 -3.99
N LEU A 651 10.51 8.14 -4.29
CA LEU A 651 11.60 7.20 -4.54
C LEU A 651 12.79 7.57 -3.66
N ASN A 652 13.51 6.56 -3.17
CA ASN A 652 14.75 6.78 -2.45
C ASN A 652 15.80 7.37 -3.40
N PRO A 653 16.36 8.57 -3.12
CA PRO A 653 17.19 9.28 -4.10
C PRO A 653 18.61 8.74 -4.19
N ARG A 654 19.13 8.15 -3.13
CA ARG A 654 20.52 7.68 -3.01
C ARG A 654 20.58 6.30 -2.40
N PRO A 655 21.66 5.54 -2.68
CA PRO A 655 21.92 4.28 -1.97
C PRO A 655 22.13 4.54 -0.47
N VAL A 656 21.75 3.57 0.34
CA VAL A 656 22.05 3.54 1.77
C VAL A 656 22.73 2.22 2.12
N THR A 657 23.51 2.21 3.18
CA THR A 657 24.15 1.00 3.71
C THR A 657 23.58 0.65 5.08
N VAL A 658 23.43 -0.64 5.32
CA VAL A 658 23.09 -1.18 6.64
C VAL A 658 24.26 -2.00 7.13
N ASP A 659 24.68 -1.72 8.35
CA ASP A 659 25.72 -2.49 9.04
C ASP A 659 25.12 -3.77 9.64
N LEU A 660 25.63 -4.92 9.22
CA LEU A 660 25.18 -6.25 9.66
C LEU A 660 26.10 -6.87 10.73
N SER A 661 27.07 -6.13 11.28
CA SER A 661 28.03 -6.67 12.25
C SER A 661 27.34 -7.31 13.45
N ALA A 662 26.25 -6.72 13.94
CA ALA A 662 25.47 -7.26 15.05
C ALA A 662 24.63 -8.51 14.67
N VAL A 663 24.47 -8.79 13.37
CA VAL A 663 23.79 -9.99 12.87
C VAL A 663 24.75 -11.17 12.80
N LEU A 664 26.01 -10.90 12.52
CA LEU A 664 27.04 -11.92 12.24
C LEU A 664 27.84 -12.33 13.48
N GLY A 665 27.85 -11.47 14.51
CA GLY A 665 28.42 -11.78 15.84
C GLY A 665 27.44 -12.62 16.64
#